data_b12fe930e3116b33e70c6c700e9b0f64
#
_entry.id   b12fe930e3116b33e70c6c700e9b0f64
#
_cell.length_a   1.000
_cell.length_b   1.000
_cell.length_c   1.000
_cell.angle_alpha   90.00
_cell.angle_beta   90.00
_cell.angle_gamma   90.00
#
_symmetry.space_group_name_H-M   'P 1'
#
loop_
_entity.id
_entity.type
_entity.pdbx_description
1 polymer ?
#
loop_
_entity_poly.entity_id
_entity_poly.type
_entity_poly.pdbx_seq_one_letter_code
_entity_poly.pdbx_strand_id
1 'polypeptide(L)'
;MDRRTLQGLVLTGSAAWATPIAISPRQGKSPESGTPSADGSLTDTFSGNWTVIASPVNHTGSIESCPGYRATDVQTSSHGLTARLELAGPECHAFGAVDYANLTLLVNYDSANRLHVKIADADNIAPVIPEALLKYPETAPADVDESEAALRFEYVAEPFSFAVVRKSNNETLFNTTGTGPLVFEDQYVRIASSLPQDANMYGLGEHNDGLRLPTSNYSRTLWNRDAPGVPEYTPLYGSHPVYQEHRLTSEGPQTHGVSLMNAHGMHILLDNNTITYNVLGGILDFFFFAGPSPQQVIRDYITVIGKPTTSPYWGLGSHNCRYGYRDWFEVAAAVQNYSNAGIPLETAWTDIDLYDHRQVFTTSPSLFPRDLYRQVVDFVHSRDQHYIVMVDPAVAARDYGPYNRGVEQGVFMKNWNGDGTPFNGLVWPGRTVFPDWLAENTTSYWTNEFITFFGQSNTSSSDTIDIDGVWLDMSEPANFVDYLGANLDRLGVEKEAPPEPPTMRTPPYTIEGIPGTFPQGSNGSLVARQVLTYPDNPEEANFSSPWLYPPYSINDTRGRLGQFERDNPGVPKNLSDLTMRTDLIHADGSREYSVHNLFGLAFSKATKAAMQARRPGKKTFIINRATFAGSGRFSGHWLGDNLSTWRQMRQSVAQMLNFQMYGMPVVGADICGFGGNTTETLCARWAALAIFAPFYRNHNDIAGRPQEFYRFNLTTQSAIKTLDIRYRLLDAMYTTLHTAEQDGSPALEPLWYRWPADNNTFAIENQYLGLGGAVLVSPVYEENSTSVSAYLPNDRFYELDTWTPVDGNGTWVNFTDVPFDTVPLHLRGGVVLPMRSQSANVTKVLRTRDFTLVVAPARPARNATEGDAQGELYLDDGESLEPSETSLLNFTYNGAERRLSVDGKFGYSTDVKIARILFLGQDASRQANFEGQSVASPNVTFANSTLSLSGLGLSLGSGFSVTLS
;
A
#
# COMPACT_ATOMS: atom_id res chain seq x y z
N MET A 1 20.48 60.51 3.44
CA MET A 1 21.87 61.00 3.33
C MET A 1 22.73 59.74 3.40
N ASP A 2 23.52 59.29 2.52
CA ASP A 2 23.88 59.63 1.17
C ASP A 2 24.64 58.39 0.60
N ARG A 3 24.56 58.20 -0.67
CA ARG A 3 25.22 57.20 -1.44
C ARG A 3 26.71 57.44 -1.50
N ARG A 4 27.55 56.39 -1.68
CA ARG A 4 28.60 56.29 -2.74
C ARG A 4 29.37 54.98 -2.60
N THR A 5 29.20 54.10 -3.56
CA THR A 5 30.17 53.60 -4.62
C THR A 5 31.60 53.30 -4.15
N LEU A 6 32.01 52.03 -4.35
CA LEU A 6 33.35 51.70 -4.81
C LEU A 6 33.34 50.46 -5.73
N GLN A 7 33.88 50.62 -6.91
CA GLN A 7 34.08 49.67 -7.99
C GLN A 7 35.29 48.73 -7.73
N GLY A 8 35.15 47.49 -8.15
CA GLY A 8 36.07 46.77 -9.04
C GLY A 8 37.37 46.23 -8.46
N LEU A 9 37.47 44.93 -8.46
CA LEU A 9 38.66 44.20 -8.97
C LEU A 9 38.24 42.82 -9.47
N VAL A 10 38.41 42.63 -10.79
CA VAL A 10 38.30 41.35 -11.49
C VAL A 10 39.62 40.63 -11.27
N LEU A 11 39.55 39.41 -10.67
CA LEU A 11 40.65 38.44 -10.77
C LEU A 11 40.09 37.18 -11.42
N THR A 12 40.47 36.97 -12.65
CA THR A 12 40.28 35.73 -13.40
C THR A 12 41.15 34.63 -12.83
N GLY A 13 40.50 33.63 -12.24
CA GLY A 13 41.12 32.38 -11.84
C GLY A 13 40.25 31.22 -12.36
N SER A 14 40.68 30.64 -13.47
CA SER A 14 40.10 29.43 -14.04
C SER A 14 40.35 28.25 -13.10
N ALA A 15 39.35 27.89 -12.31
CA ALA A 15 39.32 26.59 -11.64
C ALA A 15 38.38 25.69 -12.44
N ALA A 16 38.98 24.64 -13.03
CA ALA A 16 38.24 23.55 -13.65
C ALA A 16 37.41 22.86 -12.58
N TRP A 17 36.11 23.00 -12.66
CA TRP A 17 35.14 22.23 -11.87
C TRP A 17 35.06 20.84 -12.50
N ALA A 18 35.53 19.81 -11.75
CA ALA A 18 35.18 18.45 -12.05
C ALA A 18 33.64 18.34 -11.90
N THR A 19 33.00 18.05 -12.99
CA THR A 19 31.55 17.72 -13.05
C THR A 19 31.28 16.52 -12.15
N PRO A 20 30.34 16.60 -11.21
CA PRO A 20 29.84 15.41 -10.53
C PRO A 20 29.18 14.53 -11.60
N ILE A 21 29.57 13.27 -11.68
CA ILE A 21 28.80 12.27 -12.42
C ILE A 21 27.51 12.09 -11.66
N ALA A 22 26.49 12.83 -12.03
CA ALA A 22 25.13 12.55 -11.63
C ALA A 22 24.80 11.15 -12.16
N ILE A 23 24.39 10.25 -11.27
CA ILE A 23 23.58 9.09 -11.64
C ILE A 23 22.22 9.70 -12.02
N SER A 24 22.16 10.20 -13.24
CA SER A 24 20.91 10.61 -13.86
C SER A 24 20.05 9.37 -14.00
N PRO A 25 18.78 9.37 -13.55
CA PRO A 25 17.82 8.50 -14.19
C PRO A 25 17.95 8.80 -15.67
N ARG A 26 18.26 7.81 -16.51
CA ARG A 26 18.41 7.99 -17.96
C ARG A 26 17.17 8.73 -18.42
N GLN A 27 17.32 10.01 -18.75
CA GLN A 27 16.25 10.82 -19.32
C GLN A 27 15.89 10.17 -20.65
N GLY A 28 14.77 9.48 -20.68
CA GLY A 28 14.05 9.29 -21.91
C GLY A 28 13.80 10.69 -22.48
N LYS A 29 14.19 10.93 -23.74
CA LYS A 29 13.84 12.17 -24.45
C LYS A 29 12.35 12.40 -24.26
N SER A 30 12.01 13.55 -23.69
CA SER A 30 10.64 14.04 -23.66
C SER A 30 10.08 14.02 -25.09
N PRO A 31 8.85 13.55 -25.29
CA PRO A 31 8.15 13.78 -26.55
C PRO A 31 7.97 15.29 -26.73
N GLU A 32 8.17 15.74 -27.94
CA GLU A 32 7.98 17.14 -28.33
C GLU A 32 6.59 17.62 -27.90
N SER A 33 6.55 18.83 -27.39
CA SER A 33 5.38 19.51 -26.90
C SER A 33 4.28 19.60 -27.96
N GLY A 34 3.24 18.79 -27.82
CA GLY A 34 1.95 19.03 -28.46
C GLY A 34 1.20 20.11 -27.69
N THR A 35 0.73 21.13 -28.35
CA THR A 35 -0.11 22.19 -27.79
C THR A 35 -1.44 21.60 -27.32
N PRO A 36 -1.95 21.98 -26.14
CA PRO A 36 -3.24 21.49 -25.66
C PRO A 36 -4.39 22.04 -26.52
N SER A 37 -5.29 21.19 -26.94
CA SER A 37 -6.57 21.61 -27.50
C SER A 37 -7.51 22.14 -26.41
N ALA A 38 -8.33 23.10 -26.75
CA ALA A 38 -9.11 23.93 -25.83
C ALA A 38 -10.36 23.28 -25.18
N ASP A 39 -10.52 21.96 -25.23
CA ASP A 39 -11.71 21.25 -24.74
C ASP A 39 -11.49 20.29 -23.57
N GLY A 40 -10.28 20.21 -23.01
CA GLY A 40 -10.03 19.46 -21.78
C GLY A 40 -10.21 17.95 -21.87
N SER A 41 -10.49 17.37 -23.04
CA SER A 41 -10.55 15.92 -23.23
C SER A 41 -9.21 15.39 -23.70
N LEU A 42 -8.46 14.74 -22.81
CA LEU A 42 -7.29 13.94 -23.15
C LEU A 42 -7.78 12.63 -23.82
N THR A 43 -8.14 12.70 -25.08
CA THR A 43 -8.19 11.51 -25.93
C THR A 43 -6.81 11.28 -26.52
N ASP A 44 -5.91 10.72 -25.74
CA ASP A 44 -4.75 10.05 -26.31
C ASP A 44 -5.28 8.76 -26.95
N THR A 45 -5.57 8.85 -28.25
CA THR A 45 -5.82 7.68 -29.09
C THR A 45 -4.50 6.90 -29.23
N PHE A 46 -4.31 5.94 -28.33
CA PHE A 46 -3.27 4.95 -28.48
C PHE A 46 -3.66 3.96 -29.58
N SER A 47 -3.22 4.25 -30.81
CA SER A 47 -3.22 3.25 -31.88
C SER A 47 -1.94 2.40 -31.79
N GLY A 48 -1.85 1.56 -30.78
CA GLY A 48 -0.83 0.49 -30.70
C GLY A 48 -1.49 -0.83 -31.05
N ASN A 49 -1.19 -1.38 -32.22
CA ASN A 49 -1.48 -2.79 -32.48
C ASN A 49 -0.62 -3.62 -31.51
N TRP A 50 -1.26 -4.17 -30.48
CA TRP A 50 -0.63 -5.11 -29.57
C TRP A 50 -0.45 -6.43 -30.30
N THR A 51 0.71 -6.65 -30.87
CA THR A 51 1.12 -7.97 -31.35
C THR A 51 1.64 -8.72 -30.13
N VAL A 52 1.00 -9.82 -29.77
CA VAL A 52 1.61 -10.83 -28.91
C VAL A 52 2.90 -11.25 -29.66
N ILE A 53 4.05 -10.81 -29.16
CA ILE A 53 5.34 -11.21 -29.74
C ILE A 53 5.58 -12.62 -29.22
N ALA A 54 5.19 -13.59 -29.99
CA ALA A 54 5.53 -14.98 -29.75
C ALA A 54 7.04 -15.10 -29.59
N SER A 55 7.48 -15.84 -28.55
CA SER A 55 8.85 -16.35 -28.45
C SER A 55 9.26 -16.99 -29.77
N PRO A 56 10.55 -16.97 -30.17
CA PRO A 56 11.00 -17.53 -31.44
C PRO A 56 10.90 -19.08 -31.58
N VAL A 57 10.23 -19.75 -30.67
CA VAL A 57 9.88 -21.15 -30.79
C VAL A 57 8.82 -21.27 -31.88
N ASN A 58 9.06 -22.09 -32.91
CA ASN A 58 8.13 -22.36 -34.02
C ASN A 58 6.80 -22.89 -33.47
N HIS A 59 5.82 -22.01 -33.23
CA HIS A 59 4.47 -22.39 -32.89
C HIS A 59 3.76 -22.89 -34.16
N THR A 60 3.29 -24.11 -34.12
CA THR A 60 2.55 -24.72 -35.24
C THR A 60 1.05 -24.61 -35.13
N GLY A 61 0.52 -24.00 -34.01
CA GLY A 61 -0.91 -23.86 -33.75
C GLY A 61 -1.31 -22.49 -33.19
N SER A 62 -2.51 -22.05 -33.52
CA SER A 62 -3.18 -20.92 -32.83
C SER A 62 -3.83 -21.43 -31.55
N ILE A 63 -3.86 -20.60 -30.49
CA ILE A 63 -4.55 -20.94 -29.23
C ILE A 63 -6.02 -21.33 -29.48
N GLU A 64 -6.65 -20.71 -30.46
CA GLU A 64 -8.02 -21.02 -30.86
C GLU A 64 -8.18 -22.46 -31.40
N SER A 65 -7.08 -23.10 -31.79
CA SER A 65 -7.07 -24.53 -32.27
C SER A 65 -6.86 -25.52 -31.15
N CYS A 66 -6.57 -25.06 -29.91
CA CYS A 66 -6.46 -25.97 -28.76
C CYS A 66 -7.80 -26.66 -28.48
N PRO A 67 -7.80 -27.94 -28.11
CA PRO A 67 -9.03 -28.72 -27.97
C PRO A 67 -9.87 -28.35 -26.77
N GLY A 68 -9.23 -27.68 -25.75
CA GLY A 68 -9.84 -27.49 -24.44
C GLY A 68 -10.07 -28.82 -23.72
N TYR A 69 -11.02 -28.84 -22.81
CA TYR A 69 -11.31 -30.01 -21.96
C TYR A 69 -12.79 -30.42 -22.08
N ARG A 70 -13.07 -31.65 -21.63
CA ARG A 70 -14.43 -32.15 -21.39
C ARG A 70 -14.58 -32.64 -19.96
N ALA A 71 -15.71 -32.35 -19.35
CA ALA A 71 -16.02 -32.80 -17.98
C ALA A 71 -16.56 -34.23 -18.00
N THR A 72 -15.95 -35.09 -17.17
CA THR A 72 -16.34 -36.47 -16.94
C THR A 72 -16.44 -36.74 -15.44
N ASP A 73 -17.02 -37.87 -15.06
CA ASP A 73 -17.15 -38.34 -13.66
C ASP A 73 -17.72 -37.26 -12.72
N VAL A 74 -18.71 -36.53 -13.18
CA VAL A 74 -19.34 -35.43 -12.41
C VAL A 74 -20.11 -35.98 -11.23
N GLN A 75 -19.76 -35.54 -10.04
CA GLN A 75 -20.45 -35.85 -8.79
C GLN A 75 -20.96 -34.55 -8.16
N THR A 76 -22.27 -34.49 -7.93
CA THR A 76 -22.93 -33.34 -7.31
C THR A 76 -23.34 -33.66 -5.88
N SER A 77 -23.25 -32.67 -5.01
CA SER A 77 -23.79 -32.69 -3.64
C SER A 77 -24.59 -31.42 -3.38
N SER A 78 -25.21 -31.30 -2.22
CA SER A 78 -25.86 -30.05 -1.81
C SER A 78 -24.85 -28.90 -1.58
N HIS A 79 -23.57 -29.23 -1.41
CA HIS A 79 -22.52 -28.25 -1.06
C HIS A 79 -21.61 -27.91 -2.26
N GLY A 80 -21.80 -28.54 -3.40
CA GLY A 80 -20.99 -28.25 -4.56
C GLY A 80 -20.90 -29.40 -5.57
N LEU A 81 -19.80 -29.39 -6.33
CA LEU A 81 -19.58 -30.34 -7.43
C LEU A 81 -18.11 -30.73 -7.51
N THR A 82 -17.83 -31.98 -7.83
CA THR A 82 -16.52 -32.42 -8.29
C THR A 82 -16.62 -33.08 -9.67
N ALA A 83 -15.60 -32.91 -10.49
CA ALA A 83 -15.52 -33.55 -11.80
C ALA A 83 -14.06 -33.79 -12.19
N ARG A 84 -13.86 -34.68 -13.13
CA ARG A 84 -12.61 -34.79 -13.87
C ARG A 84 -12.74 -34.01 -15.18
N LEU A 85 -11.70 -33.29 -15.53
CA LEU A 85 -11.62 -32.64 -16.83
C LEU A 85 -10.54 -33.34 -17.64
N GLU A 86 -10.93 -33.90 -18.76
CA GLU A 86 -10.02 -34.62 -19.67
C GLU A 86 -9.79 -33.78 -20.93
N LEU A 87 -8.56 -33.77 -21.43
CA LEU A 87 -8.23 -33.07 -22.68
C LEU A 87 -9.14 -33.56 -23.81
N ALA A 88 -9.82 -32.62 -24.50
CA ALA A 88 -10.88 -32.98 -25.45
C ALA A 88 -10.36 -33.39 -26.86
N GLY A 89 -9.03 -33.41 -27.06
CA GLY A 89 -8.37 -33.72 -28.33
C GLY A 89 -6.87 -33.90 -28.17
N PRO A 90 -6.09 -33.80 -29.24
CA PRO A 90 -4.63 -33.88 -29.17
C PRO A 90 -4.05 -32.72 -28.35
N GLU A 91 -2.89 -32.94 -27.74
CA GLU A 91 -2.14 -31.92 -27.01
C GLU A 91 -1.94 -30.69 -27.86
N CYS A 92 -2.06 -29.53 -27.22
CA CYS A 92 -1.96 -28.22 -27.89
C CYS A 92 -0.53 -27.72 -27.95
N HIS A 93 0.21 -27.84 -26.83
CA HIS A 93 1.54 -27.29 -26.65
C HIS A 93 1.60 -25.82 -26.99
N ALA A 94 0.68 -25.03 -26.41
CA ALA A 94 0.61 -23.59 -26.59
C ALA A 94 1.97 -22.98 -26.22
N PHE A 95 2.55 -22.20 -27.10
CA PHE A 95 3.89 -21.63 -26.93
C PHE A 95 5.00 -22.66 -26.61
N GLY A 96 4.76 -23.98 -26.78
CA GLY A 96 5.73 -25.02 -26.47
C GLY A 96 5.73 -25.53 -25.03
N ALA A 97 4.78 -25.13 -24.23
CA ALA A 97 4.53 -25.70 -22.90
C ALA A 97 3.90 -27.12 -23.00
N VAL A 98 3.79 -27.84 -21.88
CA VAL A 98 3.33 -29.25 -21.84
C VAL A 98 1.94 -29.33 -21.23
N ASP A 99 0.99 -29.89 -22.00
CA ASP A 99 -0.40 -30.04 -21.57
C ASP A 99 -0.54 -31.00 -20.38
N TYR A 100 -1.39 -30.63 -19.40
CA TYR A 100 -1.91 -31.57 -18.41
C TYR A 100 -3.14 -32.27 -18.97
N ALA A 101 -3.03 -33.56 -19.30
CA ALA A 101 -4.11 -34.32 -19.96
C ALA A 101 -5.35 -34.50 -19.08
N ASN A 102 -5.19 -34.50 -17.75
CA ASN A 102 -6.24 -34.71 -16.78
C ASN A 102 -6.20 -33.65 -15.66
N LEU A 103 -7.34 -33.01 -15.45
CA LEU A 103 -7.51 -32.05 -14.36
C LEU A 103 -8.63 -32.49 -13.42
N THR A 104 -8.63 -31.91 -12.21
CA THR A 104 -9.73 -32.00 -11.24
C THR A 104 -10.44 -30.64 -11.20
N LEU A 105 -11.76 -30.67 -11.17
CA LEU A 105 -12.62 -29.54 -10.89
C LEU A 105 -13.25 -29.75 -9.52
N LEU A 106 -13.10 -28.74 -8.64
CA LEU A 106 -13.80 -28.64 -7.38
C LEU A 106 -14.61 -27.36 -7.37
N VAL A 107 -15.89 -27.47 -7.03
CA VAL A 107 -16.78 -26.34 -6.81
C VAL A 107 -17.36 -26.46 -5.41
N ASN A 108 -17.17 -25.47 -4.55
CA ASN A 108 -17.69 -25.43 -3.19
C ASN A 108 -18.47 -24.15 -2.92
N TYR A 109 -19.60 -24.27 -2.24
CA TYR A 109 -20.31 -23.12 -1.66
C TYR A 109 -19.75 -22.89 -0.23
N ASP A 110 -18.65 -22.12 -0.15
CA ASP A 110 -17.91 -21.91 1.11
C ASP A 110 -18.68 -21.08 2.14
N SER A 111 -19.54 -20.18 1.65
CA SER A 111 -20.48 -19.40 2.48
C SER A 111 -21.68 -18.96 1.65
N ALA A 112 -22.69 -18.37 2.29
CA ALA A 112 -23.85 -17.83 1.58
C ALA A 112 -23.46 -16.85 0.45
N ASN A 113 -22.34 -16.13 0.60
CA ASN A 113 -21.88 -15.10 -0.38
C ASN A 113 -20.61 -15.48 -1.13
N ARG A 114 -20.01 -16.64 -0.88
CA ARG A 114 -18.75 -17.03 -1.50
C ARG A 114 -18.82 -18.40 -2.15
N LEU A 115 -18.51 -18.41 -3.44
CA LEU A 115 -18.33 -19.63 -4.25
C LEU A 115 -16.85 -19.81 -4.57
N HIS A 116 -16.32 -21.02 -4.38
CA HIS A 116 -14.96 -21.42 -4.67
C HIS A 116 -14.94 -22.38 -5.86
N VAL A 117 -14.15 -22.07 -6.88
CA VAL A 117 -13.97 -22.92 -8.08
C VAL A 117 -12.50 -23.17 -8.30
N LYS A 118 -12.06 -24.41 -8.09
CA LYS A 118 -10.67 -24.81 -8.24
C LYS A 118 -10.50 -25.79 -9.38
N ILE A 119 -9.60 -25.51 -10.31
CA ILE A 119 -9.15 -26.39 -11.38
C ILE A 119 -7.65 -26.62 -11.20
N ALA A 120 -7.25 -27.86 -10.98
CA ALA A 120 -5.87 -28.27 -10.76
C ALA A 120 -5.55 -29.54 -11.54
N ASP A 121 -4.27 -29.83 -11.79
CA ASP A 121 -3.87 -31.09 -12.38
C ASP A 121 -4.24 -32.28 -11.46
N ALA A 122 -4.58 -33.41 -12.05
CA ALA A 122 -5.04 -34.59 -11.31
C ALA A 122 -3.93 -35.28 -10.50
N ASP A 123 -2.68 -35.05 -10.86
CA ASP A 123 -1.51 -35.66 -10.20
C ASP A 123 -0.91 -34.74 -9.11
N ASN A 124 -1.46 -33.53 -8.91
CA ASN A 124 -1.03 -32.50 -7.94
C ASN A 124 0.45 -32.11 -8.07
N ILE A 125 0.93 -31.95 -9.30
CA ILE A 125 2.30 -31.54 -9.61
C ILE A 125 2.41 -30.08 -10.00
N ALA A 126 1.30 -29.43 -10.42
CA ALA A 126 1.28 -28.01 -10.69
C ALA A 126 1.53 -27.21 -9.39
N PRO A 127 2.42 -26.19 -9.42
CA PRO A 127 2.74 -25.42 -8.24
C PRO A 127 1.53 -24.69 -7.66
N VAL A 128 1.43 -24.68 -6.33
CA VAL A 128 0.41 -23.97 -5.55
C VAL A 128 1.07 -22.96 -4.60
N ILE A 129 0.31 -22.01 -4.10
CA ILE A 129 0.77 -21.12 -3.03
C ILE A 129 1.08 -21.98 -1.80
N PRO A 130 2.31 -21.90 -1.23
CA PRO A 130 2.66 -22.65 -0.02
C PRO A 130 1.74 -22.32 1.16
N GLU A 131 1.13 -23.33 1.79
CA GLU A 131 0.26 -23.14 2.96
C GLU A 131 0.96 -22.40 4.11
N ALA A 132 2.27 -22.56 4.22
CA ALA A 132 3.07 -21.82 5.20
C ALA A 132 2.96 -20.30 5.04
N LEU A 133 2.68 -19.81 3.83
CA LEU A 133 2.53 -18.38 3.55
C LEU A 133 1.07 -17.92 3.55
N LEU A 134 0.21 -18.69 2.92
CA LEU A 134 -1.21 -18.39 2.84
C LEU A 134 -2.01 -19.68 3.06
N LYS A 135 -2.44 -19.89 4.29
CA LYS A 135 -3.39 -20.94 4.61
C LYS A 135 -4.79 -20.39 4.36
N TYR A 136 -5.47 -20.92 3.37
CA TYR A 136 -6.89 -20.65 3.21
C TYR A 136 -7.63 -21.12 4.46
N PRO A 137 -8.76 -20.48 4.84
CA PRO A 137 -9.64 -21.09 5.82
C PRO A 137 -9.85 -22.54 5.36
N GLU A 138 -9.57 -23.47 6.24
CA GLU A 138 -10.01 -24.84 5.97
C GLU A 138 -11.46 -24.69 5.49
N THR A 139 -11.76 -25.25 4.32
CA THR A 139 -13.15 -25.42 3.94
C THR A 139 -13.75 -26.13 5.13
N ALA A 140 -14.35 -25.36 6.06
CA ALA A 140 -15.24 -25.95 7.02
C ALA A 140 -16.12 -26.86 6.19
N PRO A 141 -16.36 -28.12 6.59
CA PRO A 141 -17.17 -29.02 5.79
C PRO A 141 -18.33 -28.17 5.30
N ALA A 142 -18.45 -28.02 3.98
CA ALA A 142 -19.22 -26.98 3.33
C ALA A 142 -20.60 -26.94 4.00
N ASP A 143 -20.77 -26.05 4.93
CA ASP A 143 -21.95 -26.01 5.78
C ASP A 143 -23.10 -25.29 5.09
N VAL A 144 -22.82 -24.70 3.91
CA VAL A 144 -23.85 -23.98 3.14
C VAL A 144 -24.36 -24.85 2.00
N ASP A 145 -25.65 -25.14 2.08
CA ASP A 145 -26.38 -25.80 1.00
C ASP A 145 -26.46 -24.84 -0.20
N GLU A 146 -26.35 -25.38 -1.41
CA GLU A 146 -26.51 -24.59 -2.64
C GLU A 146 -27.78 -23.73 -2.61
N SER A 147 -28.87 -24.25 -2.03
CA SER A 147 -30.15 -23.53 -1.95
C SER A 147 -30.04 -22.21 -1.16
N GLU A 148 -29.13 -22.12 -0.19
CA GLU A 148 -28.88 -20.95 0.65
C GLU A 148 -27.83 -19.99 0.07
N ALA A 149 -27.04 -20.44 -0.89
CA ALA A 149 -25.99 -19.62 -1.51
C ALA A 149 -26.60 -18.54 -2.43
N ALA A 150 -26.03 -17.36 -2.42
CA ALA A 150 -26.40 -16.24 -3.31
C ALA A 150 -26.00 -16.46 -4.77
N LEU A 151 -25.00 -17.32 -4.99
CA LEU A 151 -24.45 -17.68 -6.30
C LEU A 151 -24.84 -19.11 -6.68
N ARG A 152 -24.86 -19.40 -7.97
CA ARG A 152 -24.92 -20.78 -8.51
C ARG A 152 -23.86 -20.98 -9.56
N PHE A 153 -23.35 -22.20 -9.66
CA PHE A 153 -22.41 -22.64 -10.67
C PHE A 153 -23.19 -23.36 -11.79
N GLU A 154 -22.91 -22.97 -13.02
CA GLU A 154 -23.44 -23.62 -14.22
C GLU A 154 -22.28 -24.06 -15.12
N TYR A 155 -22.41 -25.18 -15.83
CA TYR A 155 -21.34 -25.65 -16.71
C TYR A 155 -21.88 -26.33 -17.99
N VAL A 156 -21.05 -26.30 -19.02
CA VAL A 156 -21.19 -27.11 -20.22
C VAL A 156 -20.10 -28.20 -20.19
N ALA A 157 -20.48 -29.45 -20.43
CA ALA A 157 -19.54 -30.56 -20.28
C ALA A 157 -18.50 -30.60 -21.43
N GLU A 158 -18.90 -30.27 -22.67
CA GLU A 158 -18.01 -30.35 -23.85
C GLU A 158 -18.42 -29.33 -24.92
N PRO A 159 -17.50 -28.42 -25.36
CA PRO A 159 -16.25 -28.12 -24.67
C PRO A 159 -16.52 -27.61 -23.26
N PHE A 160 -15.69 -27.98 -22.27
CA PHE A 160 -15.90 -27.56 -20.90
C PHE A 160 -15.84 -26.03 -20.80
N SER A 161 -16.89 -25.48 -20.24
CA SER A 161 -16.98 -24.08 -19.87
C SER A 161 -17.91 -23.93 -18.67
N PHE A 162 -17.80 -22.83 -17.94
CA PHE A 162 -18.67 -22.59 -16.79
C PHE A 162 -19.10 -21.13 -16.68
N ALA A 163 -20.18 -20.94 -15.95
CA ALA A 163 -20.65 -19.63 -15.55
C ALA A 163 -20.95 -19.58 -14.06
N VAL A 164 -20.76 -18.41 -13.48
CA VAL A 164 -21.20 -18.06 -12.11
C VAL A 164 -22.32 -17.03 -12.24
N VAL A 165 -23.46 -17.36 -11.65
CA VAL A 165 -24.70 -16.58 -11.79
C VAL A 165 -25.21 -16.17 -10.41
N ARG A 166 -25.62 -14.90 -10.26
CA ARG A 166 -26.32 -14.38 -9.09
C ARG A 166 -27.77 -14.89 -9.09
N LYS A 167 -28.21 -15.56 -8.03
CA LYS A 167 -29.54 -16.17 -7.99
C LYS A 167 -30.67 -15.17 -7.91
N SER A 168 -30.49 -14.04 -7.22
CA SER A 168 -31.57 -13.07 -6.98
C SER A 168 -32.16 -12.50 -8.25
N ASN A 169 -31.34 -12.27 -9.29
CA ASN A 169 -31.73 -11.61 -10.55
C ASN A 169 -31.30 -12.37 -11.82
N ASN A 170 -30.75 -13.59 -11.67
CA ASN A 170 -30.18 -14.39 -12.76
C ASN A 170 -29.07 -13.66 -13.55
N GLU A 171 -28.34 -12.77 -12.91
CA GLU A 171 -27.24 -12.03 -13.51
C GLU A 171 -25.99 -12.91 -13.64
N THR A 172 -25.46 -13.04 -14.85
CA THR A 172 -24.17 -13.73 -15.09
C THR A 172 -23.03 -12.82 -14.68
N LEU A 173 -22.21 -13.29 -13.73
CA LEU A 173 -21.08 -12.55 -13.17
C LEU A 173 -19.76 -12.93 -13.84
N PHE A 174 -19.63 -14.20 -14.20
CA PHE A 174 -18.47 -14.76 -14.89
C PHE A 174 -18.96 -15.84 -15.85
N ASN A 175 -18.46 -15.84 -17.09
CA ASN A 175 -18.89 -16.81 -18.09
C ASN A 175 -17.78 -17.11 -19.10
N THR A 176 -17.30 -18.32 -19.10
CA THR A 176 -16.23 -18.78 -20.01
C THR A 176 -16.76 -19.35 -21.32
N THR A 177 -18.09 -19.47 -21.50
CA THR A 177 -18.69 -20.01 -22.72
C THR A 177 -18.48 -19.08 -23.90
N GLY A 178 -17.86 -19.60 -24.96
CA GLY A 178 -17.62 -18.84 -26.19
C GLY A 178 -16.45 -17.85 -26.17
N THR A 179 -15.64 -17.85 -25.09
CA THR A 179 -14.47 -16.97 -24.95
C THR A 179 -13.13 -17.62 -25.34
N GLY A 180 -13.19 -18.75 -26.00
CA GLY A 180 -12.06 -19.59 -26.39
C GLY A 180 -11.81 -20.75 -25.42
N PRO A 181 -10.86 -21.66 -25.77
CA PRO A 181 -10.61 -22.85 -24.98
C PRO A 181 -9.95 -22.55 -23.64
N LEU A 182 -10.23 -23.39 -22.64
CA LEU A 182 -9.38 -23.54 -21.48
C LEU A 182 -8.08 -24.20 -21.94
N VAL A 183 -6.93 -23.56 -21.70
CA VAL A 183 -5.58 -24.13 -21.89
C VAL A 183 -4.96 -24.28 -20.52
N PHE A 184 -4.41 -25.48 -20.23
CA PHE A 184 -3.82 -25.75 -18.93
C PHE A 184 -2.55 -26.60 -19.12
N GLU A 185 -1.42 -25.90 -19.05
CA GLU A 185 -0.09 -26.43 -19.31
C GLU A 185 0.87 -26.08 -18.16
N ASP A 186 2.04 -26.68 -18.12
CA ASP A 186 3.01 -26.51 -17.03
C ASP A 186 3.53 -25.07 -16.86
N GLN A 187 3.70 -24.33 -17.97
CA GLN A 187 4.16 -22.93 -17.97
C GLN A 187 3.21 -21.97 -18.69
N TYR A 188 1.99 -22.41 -18.97
CA TYR A 188 0.97 -21.55 -19.54
C TYR A 188 -0.44 -22.01 -19.18
N VAL A 189 -1.19 -21.17 -18.51
CA VAL A 189 -2.60 -21.42 -18.21
C VAL A 189 -3.43 -20.25 -18.74
N ARG A 190 -4.47 -20.55 -19.51
CA ARG A 190 -5.36 -19.54 -20.07
C ARG A 190 -6.82 -19.85 -19.77
N ILE A 191 -7.52 -18.83 -19.27
CA ILE A 191 -8.98 -18.82 -19.15
C ILE A 191 -9.50 -17.42 -19.45
N ALA A 192 -10.68 -17.33 -20.07
CA ALA A 192 -11.30 -16.03 -20.33
C ALA A 192 -12.77 -16.04 -19.91
N SER A 193 -13.27 -14.88 -19.52
CA SER A 193 -14.69 -14.65 -19.20
C SER A 193 -15.22 -13.46 -19.97
N SER A 194 -16.50 -13.56 -20.40
CA SER A 194 -17.19 -12.41 -20.98
C SER A 194 -17.43 -11.31 -19.93
N LEU A 195 -17.37 -10.07 -20.37
CA LEU A 195 -17.71 -8.87 -19.59
C LEU A 195 -18.88 -8.13 -20.26
N PRO A 196 -19.71 -7.40 -19.50
CA PRO A 196 -20.65 -6.44 -20.06
C PRO A 196 -19.91 -5.36 -20.86
N GLN A 197 -20.58 -4.77 -21.81
CA GLN A 197 -20.10 -3.55 -22.46
C GLN A 197 -19.95 -2.44 -21.39
N ASP A 198 -18.81 -1.72 -21.44
CA ASP A 198 -18.49 -0.62 -20.51
C ASP A 198 -18.58 -1.03 -19.02
N ALA A 199 -18.14 -2.24 -18.68
CA ALA A 199 -18.09 -2.73 -17.30
C ALA A 199 -17.33 -1.76 -16.36
N ASN A 200 -17.87 -1.55 -15.16
CA ASN A 200 -17.15 -0.77 -14.13
C ASN A 200 -16.28 -1.70 -13.31
N MET A 201 -15.04 -1.84 -13.70
CA MET A 201 -14.05 -2.72 -13.07
C MET A 201 -13.02 -1.92 -12.30
N TYR A 202 -12.61 -2.46 -11.15
CA TYR A 202 -11.63 -1.87 -10.23
C TYR A 202 -10.74 -2.95 -9.67
N GLY A 203 -9.45 -2.65 -9.41
CA GLY A 203 -8.53 -3.63 -8.83
C GLY A 203 -7.43 -4.09 -9.78
N LEU A 204 -7.00 -5.37 -9.67
CA LEU A 204 -5.93 -5.99 -10.47
C LEU A 204 -4.60 -5.19 -10.42
N GLY A 205 -4.08 -4.89 -9.22
CA GLY A 205 -2.84 -4.13 -9.04
C GLY A 205 -1.66 -4.98 -8.57
N GLU A 206 -0.56 -4.34 -8.28
CA GLU A 206 -0.36 -2.91 -8.12
C GLU A 206 -0.01 -2.21 -9.45
N HIS A 207 -0.64 -1.09 -9.72
CA HIS A 207 -0.39 -0.29 -10.92
C HIS A 207 -0.60 1.20 -10.66
N ASN A 208 0.05 2.05 -11.44
CA ASN A 208 -0.10 3.50 -11.43
C ASN A 208 -0.85 3.98 -12.67
N ASP A 209 -2.15 3.88 -12.62
CA ASP A 209 -3.08 4.37 -13.65
C ASP A 209 -4.46 4.64 -13.03
N GLY A 210 -5.53 4.76 -13.83
CA GLY A 210 -6.86 5.11 -13.33
C GLY A 210 -7.46 4.09 -12.35
N LEU A 211 -8.34 4.57 -11.48
CA LEU A 211 -9.07 3.74 -10.52
C LEU A 211 -10.04 2.78 -11.23
N ARG A 212 -10.85 3.30 -12.17
CA ARG A 212 -11.74 2.49 -13.03
C ARG A 212 -10.95 2.00 -14.23
N LEU A 213 -10.90 0.66 -14.40
CA LEU A 213 -10.14 0.04 -15.48
C LEU A 213 -10.81 0.24 -16.84
N PRO A 214 -10.06 0.59 -17.90
CA PRO A 214 -10.52 0.44 -19.27
C PRO A 214 -10.82 -1.02 -19.59
N THR A 215 -11.90 -1.31 -20.29
CA THR A 215 -12.34 -2.67 -20.67
C THR A 215 -12.16 -2.96 -22.16
N SER A 216 -11.39 -2.14 -22.85
CA SER A 216 -11.07 -2.29 -24.26
C SER A 216 -9.62 -1.90 -24.51
N ASN A 217 -8.90 -2.72 -25.26
CA ASN A 217 -7.48 -2.52 -25.63
C ASN A 217 -6.59 -2.18 -24.42
N TYR A 218 -6.74 -2.93 -23.35
CA TYR A 218 -6.05 -2.70 -22.09
C TYR A 218 -5.49 -3.99 -21.50
N SER A 219 -4.39 -3.89 -20.73
CA SER A 219 -3.78 -5.04 -20.06
C SER A 219 -3.18 -4.68 -18.71
N ARG A 220 -3.12 -5.66 -17.83
CA ARG A 220 -2.44 -5.62 -16.54
C ARG A 220 -1.45 -6.77 -16.43
N THR A 221 -0.19 -6.46 -16.12
CA THR A 221 0.82 -7.46 -15.79
C THR A 221 1.01 -7.48 -14.28
N LEU A 222 0.87 -8.64 -13.66
CA LEU A 222 1.12 -8.86 -12.23
C LEU A 222 2.44 -9.63 -12.07
N TRP A 223 3.49 -8.90 -11.73
CA TRP A 223 4.83 -9.39 -11.51
C TRP A 223 5.57 -8.40 -10.62
N ASN A 224 5.88 -8.79 -9.39
CA ASN A 224 6.54 -7.91 -8.43
C ASN A 224 7.91 -7.50 -8.93
N ARG A 225 8.20 -6.20 -8.98
CA ARG A 225 9.49 -5.70 -9.42
C ARG A 225 9.80 -4.32 -8.84
N ASP A 226 11.08 -4.01 -8.71
CA ASP A 226 11.52 -2.65 -8.41
C ASP A 226 11.17 -1.72 -9.60
N ALA A 227 10.34 -0.71 -9.35
CA ALA A 227 9.77 0.17 -10.36
C ALA A 227 9.99 1.65 -9.99
N PRO A 228 11.25 2.13 -9.92
CA PRO A 228 11.54 3.49 -9.49
C PRO A 228 10.89 4.52 -10.41
N GLY A 229 10.32 5.55 -9.79
CA GLY A 229 9.52 6.56 -10.47
C GLY A 229 8.07 6.15 -10.68
N VAL A 230 7.64 4.99 -10.19
CA VAL A 230 6.26 4.47 -10.26
C VAL A 230 5.64 4.71 -11.64
N PRO A 231 6.19 4.10 -12.70
CA PRO A 231 5.76 4.34 -14.07
C PRO A 231 4.35 3.80 -14.31
N GLU A 232 3.63 4.46 -15.22
CA GLU A 232 2.26 4.07 -15.58
C GLU A 232 2.23 2.85 -16.50
N TYR A 233 1.16 2.08 -16.42
CA TYR A 233 0.86 0.92 -17.29
C TYR A 233 1.93 -0.18 -17.24
N THR A 234 2.67 -0.28 -16.15
CA THR A 234 3.68 -1.31 -15.92
C THR A 234 3.41 -2.04 -14.61
N PRO A 235 3.90 -3.28 -14.44
CA PRO A 235 3.87 -3.92 -13.13
C PRO A 235 4.71 -3.11 -12.15
N LEU A 236 4.23 -3.00 -10.92
CA LEU A 236 4.88 -2.32 -9.82
C LEU A 236 5.37 -3.33 -8.77
N TYR A 237 5.37 -2.93 -7.53
CA TYR A 237 5.97 -3.67 -6.42
C TYR A 237 5.11 -4.81 -5.88
N GLY A 238 3.79 -4.78 -6.13
CA GLY A 238 2.82 -5.74 -5.60
C GLY A 238 1.99 -6.46 -6.67
N SER A 239 1.46 -7.63 -6.31
CA SER A 239 0.56 -8.41 -7.17
C SER A 239 -0.70 -8.81 -6.41
N HIS A 240 -1.85 -8.25 -6.84
CA HIS A 240 -3.15 -8.48 -6.24
C HIS A 240 -4.17 -8.90 -7.30
N PRO A 241 -4.34 -10.20 -7.57
CA PRO A 241 -5.20 -10.72 -8.64
C PRO A 241 -6.67 -10.77 -8.21
N VAL A 242 -7.20 -9.64 -7.79
CA VAL A 242 -8.59 -9.46 -7.35
C VAL A 242 -9.18 -8.22 -8.02
N TYR A 243 -10.44 -8.34 -8.46
CA TYR A 243 -11.20 -7.19 -8.94
C TYR A 243 -12.60 -7.14 -8.35
N GLN A 244 -13.17 -5.95 -8.34
CA GLN A 244 -14.59 -5.69 -8.14
C GLN A 244 -15.20 -5.22 -9.46
N GLU A 245 -16.39 -5.70 -9.77
CA GLU A 245 -17.21 -5.19 -10.85
C GLU A 245 -18.53 -4.66 -10.31
N HIS A 246 -18.88 -3.43 -10.70
CA HIS A 246 -20.09 -2.75 -10.25
C HIS A 246 -21.07 -2.54 -11.39
N ARG A 247 -22.34 -2.88 -11.17
CA ARG A 247 -23.42 -2.80 -12.16
C ARG A 247 -24.66 -2.08 -11.62
N LEU A 248 -25.34 -1.35 -12.47
CA LEU A 248 -26.69 -0.87 -12.20
C LEU A 248 -27.67 -1.87 -12.82
N THR A 249 -28.44 -2.56 -11.98
CA THR A 249 -29.43 -3.54 -12.38
C THR A 249 -30.85 -3.02 -12.13
N SER A 250 -31.86 -3.74 -12.61
CA SER A 250 -33.27 -3.42 -12.32
C SER A 250 -33.63 -3.52 -10.83
N GLU A 251 -32.83 -4.24 -10.07
CA GLU A 251 -32.98 -4.39 -8.61
C GLU A 251 -32.14 -3.37 -7.81
N GLY A 252 -31.45 -2.47 -8.51
CA GLY A 252 -30.54 -1.47 -7.93
C GLY A 252 -29.07 -1.75 -8.19
N PRO A 253 -28.17 -1.03 -7.51
CA PRO A 253 -26.73 -1.21 -7.66
C PRO A 253 -26.29 -2.56 -7.09
N GLN A 254 -25.44 -3.26 -7.82
CA GLN A 254 -24.88 -4.57 -7.44
C GLN A 254 -23.40 -4.59 -7.71
N THR A 255 -22.63 -5.04 -6.73
CA THR A 255 -21.18 -5.26 -6.85
C THR A 255 -20.90 -6.73 -6.62
N HIS A 256 -19.96 -7.30 -7.36
CA HIS A 256 -19.37 -8.60 -7.08
C HIS A 256 -17.87 -8.52 -7.17
N GLY A 257 -17.19 -9.53 -6.63
CA GLY A 257 -15.74 -9.66 -6.70
C GLY A 257 -15.29 -10.99 -7.24
N VAL A 258 -14.14 -11.01 -7.88
CA VAL A 258 -13.47 -12.24 -8.35
C VAL A 258 -11.99 -12.16 -7.99
N SER A 259 -11.48 -13.22 -7.39
CA SER A 259 -10.06 -13.36 -7.08
C SER A 259 -9.51 -14.66 -7.64
N LEU A 260 -8.37 -14.59 -8.34
CA LEU A 260 -7.61 -15.76 -8.78
C LEU A 260 -6.39 -15.93 -7.88
N MET A 261 -6.43 -16.92 -6.99
CA MET A 261 -5.34 -17.16 -6.04
C MET A 261 -4.24 -18.02 -6.68
N ASN A 262 -3.35 -17.35 -7.40
CA ASN A 262 -2.19 -17.92 -8.07
C ASN A 262 -1.02 -16.93 -7.97
N ALA A 263 0.17 -17.38 -7.59
CA ALA A 263 1.35 -16.55 -7.35
C ALA A 263 2.29 -16.38 -8.56
N HIS A 264 2.01 -17.08 -9.66
CA HIS A 264 2.80 -16.93 -10.89
C HIS A 264 2.60 -15.55 -11.52
N GLY A 265 3.53 -15.15 -12.35
CA GLY A 265 3.35 -14.00 -13.22
C GLY A 265 2.09 -14.12 -14.08
N MET A 266 1.33 -13.03 -14.19
CA MET A 266 0.09 -13.00 -14.95
C MET A 266 0.08 -11.83 -15.93
N HIS A 267 -0.49 -12.06 -17.10
CA HIS A 267 -0.85 -11.02 -18.06
C HIS A 267 -2.36 -11.08 -18.31
N ILE A 268 -3.07 -10.12 -17.74
CA ILE A 268 -4.53 -10.05 -17.79
C ILE A 268 -4.93 -9.05 -18.87
N LEU A 269 -5.69 -9.50 -19.86
CA LEU A 269 -6.17 -8.69 -20.96
C LEU A 269 -7.63 -8.29 -20.73
N LEU A 270 -7.95 -7.03 -20.96
CA LEU A 270 -9.31 -6.48 -20.98
C LEU A 270 -9.57 -5.95 -22.38
N ASP A 271 -10.21 -6.76 -23.21
CA ASP A 271 -10.49 -6.41 -24.60
C ASP A 271 -11.71 -7.14 -25.14
N ASN A 272 -12.40 -6.52 -26.12
CA ASN A 272 -13.57 -7.11 -26.81
C ASN A 272 -14.65 -7.65 -25.86
N ASN A 273 -14.92 -6.94 -24.77
CA ASN A 273 -15.84 -7.37 -23.70
C ASN A 273 -15.46 -8.71 -23.07
N THR A 274 -14.17 -8.97 -22.91
CA THR A 274 -13.64 -10.13 -22.22
C THR A 274 -12.55 -9.73 -21.23
N ILE A 275 -12.43 -10.48 -20.15
CA ILE A 275 -11.24 -10.57 -19.32
C ILE A 275 -10.56 -11.89 -19.62
N THR A 276 -9.28 -11.85 -20.00
CA THR A 276 -8.48 -13.03 -20.28
C THR A 276 -7.30 -13.10 -19.34
N TYR A 277 -7.19 -14.18 -18.59
CA TYR A 277 -6.03 -14.47 -17.76
C TYR A 277 -5.06 -15.34 -18.56
N ASN A 278 -3.83 -14.84 -18.72
CA ASN A 278 -2.69 -15.59 -19.21
C ASN A 278 -1.70 -15.70 -18.05
N VAL A 279 -1.54 -16.89 -17.51
CA VAL A 279 -0.75 -17.15 -16.30
C VAL A 279 0.44 -18.03 -16.65
N LEU A 280 1.59 -17.78 -16.04
CA LEU A 280 2.83 -18.51 -16.29
C LEU A 280 2.87 -19.90 -15.64
N GLY A 281 1.73 -20.49 -15.30
CA GLY A 281 1.63 -21.82 -14.70
C GLY A 281 0.78 -21.87 -13.43
N GLY A 282 0.92 -22.92 -12.64
CA GLY A 282 0.16 -23.12 -11.41
C GLY A 282 -1.27 -23.60 -11.68
N ILE A 283 -2.19 -23.27 -10.78
CA ILE A 283 -3.59 -23.71 -10.81
C ILE A 283 -4.55 -22.56 -10.97
N LEU A 284 -5.78 -22.83 -11.38
CA LEU A 284 -6.88 -21.87 -11.36
C LEU A 284 -7.68 -22.03 -10.08
N ASP A 285 -7.46 -21.16 -9.13
CA ASP A 285 -8.07 -21.18 -7.80
C ASP A 285 -8.89 -19.91 -7.60
N PHE A 286 -10.14 -19.92 -8.08
CA PHE A 286 -11.04 -18.77 -8.10
C PHE A 286 -11.95 -18.71 -6.90
N PHE A 287 -12.05 -17.53 -6.32
CA PHE A 287 -13.08 -17.17 -5.35
C PHE A 287 -13.99 -16.09 -5.93
N PHE A 288 -15.30 -16.33 -5.89
CA PHE A 288 -16.35 -15.42 -6.33
C PHE A 288 -17.13 -14.91 -5.13
N PHE A 289 -17.29 -13.60 -5.03
CA PHE A 289 -17.94 -12.90 -3.92
C PHE A 289 -19.21 -12.24 -4.42
N ALA A 290 -20.37 -12.62 -3.85
CA ALA A 290 -21.66 -12.14 -4.34
C ALA A 290 -21.93 -10.66 -4.10
N GLY A 291 -21.36 -10.05 -3.10
CA GLY A 291 -21.72 -8.71 -2.65
C GLY A 291 -23.04 -8.69 -1.85
N PRO A 292 -23.96 -7.74 -2.06
CA PRO A 292 -24.14 -6.84 -3.20
C PRO A 292 -23.39 -5.50 -3.12
N SER A 293 -22.87 -5.11 -1.96
CA SER A 293 -22.12 -3.87 -1.82
C SER A 293 -20.62 -4.07 -2.01
N PRO A 294 -19.87 -3.04 -2.44
CA PRO A 294 -18.41 -3.15 -2.56
C PRO A 294 -17.72 -3.46 -1.23
N GLN A 295 -18.24 -2.90 -0.12
CA GLN A 295 -17.69 -3.21 1.21
C GLN A 295 -17.93 -4.68 1.60
N GLN A 296 -19.10 -5.26 1.22
CA GLN A 296 -19.35 -6.69 1.47
C GLN A 296 -18.36 -7.57 0.70
N VAL A 297 -18.04 -7.22 -0.55
CA VAL A 297 -17.04 -7.93 -1.34
C VAL A 297 -15.69 -7.94 -0.64
N ILE A 298 -15.24 -6.80 -0.07
CA ILE A 298 -13.99 -6.75 0.68
C ILE A 298 -14.07 -7.62 1.93
N ARG A 299 -15.17 -7.53 2.71
CA ARG A 299 -15.37 -8.37 3.89
C ARG A 299 -15.30 -9.85 3.58
N ASP A 300 -15.90 -10.29 2.48
CA ASP A 300 -15.86 -11.69 2.05
C ASP A 300 -14.46 -12.07 1.55
N TYR A 301 -13.77 -11.18 0.83
CA TYR A 301 -12.41 -11.41 0.33
C TYR A 301 -11.40 -11.59 1.47
N ILE A 302 -11.44 -10.77 2.52
CA ILE A 302 -10.50 -10.91 3.64
C ILE A 302 -10.71 -12.18 4.46
N THR A 303 -11.87 -12.83 4.35
CA THR A 303 -12.05 -14.16 4.96
C THR A 303 -11.21 -15.23 4.25
N VAL A 304 -10.81 -15.00 3.01
CA VAL A 304 -9.90 -15.87 2.24
C VAL A 304 -8.45 -15.54 2.53
N ILE A 305 -8.07 -14.27 2.43
CA ILE A 305 -6.68 -13.84 2.52
C ILE A 305 -6.20 -13.54 3.94
N GLY A 306 -7.12 -13.47 4.89
CA GLY A 306 -6.88 -13.12 6.28
C GLY A 306 -7.03 -11.64 6.58
N LYS A 307 -7.42 -11.34 7.82
CA LYS A 307 -7.68 -9.98 8.30
C LYS A 307 -6.41 -9.14 8.38
N PRO A 308 -6.48 -7.83 8.09
CA PRO A 308 -5.34 -6.94 8.25
C PRO A 308 -4.87 -6.86 9.71
N THR A 309 -3.57 -6.64 9.89
CA THR A 309 -2.95 -6.50 11.21
C THR A 309 -3.31 -5.16 11.85
N THR A 310 -3.44 -5.15 13.18
CA THR A 310 -3.56 -3.90 13.94
C THR A 310 -2.33 -3.04 13.81
N SER A 311 -2.52 -1.74 13.62
CA SER A 311 -1.47 -0.74 13.76
C SER A 311 -1.43 -0.20 15.19
N PRO A 312 -0.26 0.10 15.78
CA PRO A 312 -0.21 0.90 16.99
C PRO A 312 -0.75 2.31 16.72
N TYR A 313 -1.35 2.94 17.72
CA TYR A 313 -1.96 4.27 17.59
C TYR A 313 -0.97 5.32 17.09
N TRP A 314 0.28 5.29 17.57
CA TRP A 314 1.34 6.20 17.16
C TRP A 314 1.68 6.08 15.67
N GLY A 315 1.53 4.89 15.07
CA GLY A 315 1.79 4.67 13.64
C GLY A 315 0.90 5.51 12.71
N LEU A 316 -0.18 6.11 13.24
CA LEU A 316 -1.06 7.03 12.49
C LEU A 316 -0.60 8.48 12.56
N GLY A 317 0.41 8.81 13.35
CA GLY A 317 1.01 10.13 13.42
C GLY A 317 1.71 10.54 12.12
N SER A 318 2.49 11.61 12.18
CA SER A 318 3.30 12.07 11.06
C SER A 318 4.70 11.47 11.12
N HIS A 319 5.19 11.00 9.96
CA HIS A 319 6.49 10.39 9.82
C HIS A 319 7.40 11.23 8.92
N ASN A 320 8.71 11.25 9.22
CA ASN A 320 9.70 11.87 8.36
C ASN A 320 10.90 10.96 8.15
N CYS A 321 11.29 10.83 6.90
CA CYS A 321 12.44 10.06 6.43
C CYS A 321 13.19 10.84 5.34
N ARG A 322 14.42 10.46 5.09
CA ARG A 322 15.18 10.82 3.91
C ARG A 322 16.23 9.76 3.61
N TYR A 323 16.30 9.30 2.36
CA TYR A 323 17.50 8.68 1.84
C TYR A 323 18.54 9.76 1.60
N GLY A 324 19.68 9.71 2.32
CA GLY A 324 20.76 10.70 2.23
C GLY A 324 20.89 11.62 3.43
N TYR A 325 20.39 11.26 4.62
CA TYR A 325 20.87 11.87 5.86
C TYR A 325 22.36 11.53 6.03
N ARG A 326 23.17 12.58 6.11
CA ARG A 326 24.64 12.44 6.08
C ARG A 326 25.21 11.72 7.26
N ASP A 327 24.61 11.94 8.41
CA ASP A 327 25.10 11.46 9.68
C ASP A 327 23.99 11.47 10.76
N TRP A 328 24.32 10.87 11.88
CA TRP A 328 23.48 10.81 13.08
C TRP A 328 22.99 12.19 13.53
N PHE A 329 23.81 13.25 13.39
CA PHE A 329 23.46 14.61 13.80
C PHE A 329 22.38 15.23 12.89
N GLU A 330 22.43 14.96 11.59
CA GLU A 330 21.41 15.47 10.65
C GLU A 330 20.02 14.88 10.95
N VAL A 331 19.95 13.62 11.37
CA VAL A 331 18.69 13.02 11.83
C VAL A 331 18.17 13.76 13.07
N ALA A 332 19.00 13.97 14.09
CA ALA A 332 18.60 14.71 15.29
C ALA A 332 18.21 16.17 14.95
N ALA A 333 18.95 16.80 14.02
CA ALA A 333 18.66 18.15 13.55
C ALA A 333 17.29 18.24 12.83
N ALA A 334 16.94 17.23 12.03
CA ALA A 334 15.63 17.18 11.39
C ALA A 334 14.51 17.14 12.44
N VAL A 335 14.61 16.26 13.44
CA VAL A 335 13.66 16.16 14.55
C VAL A 335 13.53 17.50 15.30
N GLN A 336 14.66 18.14 15.63
CA GLN A 336 14.65 19.44 16.31
C GLN A 336 14.03 20.54 15.45
N ASN A 337 14.26 20.54 14.14
CA ASN A 337 13.72 21.54 13.23
C ASN A 337 12.20 21.42 13.05
N TYR A 338 11.65 20.20 13.02
CA TYR A 338 10.19 20.00 13.08
C TYR A 338 9.60 20.63 14.34
N SER A 339 10.23 20.39 15.49
CA SER A 339 9.82 21.01 16.77
C SER A 339 9.93 22.51 16.75
N ASN A 340 11.03 23.08 16.25
CA ASN A 340 11.25 24.53 16.17
C ASN A 340 10.22 25.20 15.24
N ALA A 341 9.79 24.52 14.20
CA ALA A 341 8.76 24.96 13.27
C ALA A 341 7.33 24.78 13.80
N GLY A 342 7.15 24.09 14.94
CA GLY A 342 5.84 23.79 15.50
C GLY A 342 5.05 22.75 14.68
N ILE A 343 5.73 21.94 13.86
CA ILE A 343 5.11 20.88 13.06
C ILE A 343 5.09 19.60 13.88
N PRO A 344 3.93 18.96 14.11
CA PRO A 344 3.84 17.66 14.76
C PRO A 344 4.72 16.62 14.05
N LEU A 345 5.54 15.89 14.80
CA LEU A 345 6.32 14.77 14.31
C LEU A 345 6.24 13.62 15.30
N GLU A 346 5.71 12.49 14.86
CA GLU A 346 5.58 11.30 15.69
C GLU A 346 6.78 10.39 15.56
N THR A 347 7.27 10.20 14.31
CA THR A 347 8.26 9.17 14.03
C THR A 347 9.38 9.70 13.15
N ALA A 348 10.62 9.52 13.60
CA ALA A 348 11.82 9.74 12.80
C ALA A 348 12.33 8.41 12.22
N TRP A 349 12.83 8.46 10.99
CA TRP A 349 13.30 7.29 10.24
C TRP A 349 14.73 7.49 9.75
N THR A 350 15.47 6.39 9.63
CA THR A 350 16.74 6.35 8.92
C THR A 350 16.71 5.25 7.86
N ASP A 351 17.16 5.62 6.68
CA ASP A 351 17.28 4.77 5.50
C ASP A 351 18.62 4.00 5.52
N ILE A 352 19.04 3.40 4.41
CA ILE A 352 20.28 2.62 4.25
C ILE A 352 21.55 3.40 4.64
N ASP A 353 21.46 4.72 4.76
CA ASP A 353 22.55 5.61 5.21
C ASP A 353 23.15 5.21 6.56
N LEU A 354 22.36 4.57 7.42
CA LEU A 354 22.77 4.05 8.73
C LEU A 354 23.91 3.06 8.61
N TYR A 355 23.87 2.20 7.60
CA TYR A 355 24.66 0.98 7.57
C TYR A 355 26.08 1.18 7.07
N ASP A 356 27.01 0.47 7.69
CA ASP A 356 28.40 0.38 7.22
C ASP A 356 28.45 -0.28 5.85
N HIS A 357 28.89 0.45 4.83
CA HIS A 357 28.84 -0.03 3.43
C HIS A 357 27.48 -0.63 3.03
N ARG A 358 26.37 -0.10 3.58
CA ARG A 358 25.00 -0.56 3.34
C ARG A 358 24.72 -2.02 3.73
N GLN A 359 25.54 -2.62 4.57
CA GLN A 359 25.37 -3.96 5.09
C GLN A 359 24.33 -3.95 6.21
N VAL A 360 23.21 -4.64 6.02
CA VAL A 360 22.15 -4.72 7.04
C VAL A 360 22.69 -5.24 8.38
N PHE A 361 22.11 -4.78 9.48
CA PHE A 361 22.55 -5.09 10.85
C PHE A 361 23.96 -4.60 11.23
N THR A 362 24.38 -3.48 10.64
CA THR A 362 25.60 -2.75 11.01
C THR A 362 25.30 -1.26 11.26
N THR A 363 26.29 -0.50 11.72
CA THR A 363 26.24 0.97 11.70
C THR A 363 27.54 1.51 11.12
N SER A 364 27.45 2.60 10.34
CA SER A 364 28.64 3.26 9.80
C SER A 364 29.50 3.84 10.94
N PRO A 365 30.76 3.38 11.14
CA PRO A 365 31.59 3.86 12.23
C PRO A 365 31.92 5.35 12.16
N SER A 366 31.90 5.92 10.95
CA SER A 366 32.24 7.32 10.69
C SER A 366 31.02 8.24 10.68
N LEU A 367 29.91 7.81 10.10
CA LEU A 367 28.72 8.63 9.88
C LEU A 367 27.63 8.38 10.93
N PHE A 368 27.50 7.14 11.38
CA PHE A 368 26.56 6.70 12.41
C PHE A 368 27.25 5.85 13.48
N PRO A 369 28.26 6.40 14.21
CA PRO A 369 28.88 5.66 15.30
C PRO A 369 27.81 5.17 16.27
N ARG A 370 27.86 3.88 16.62
CA ARG A 370 26.75 3.20 17.32
C ARG A 370 26.31 3.92 18.60
N ASP A 371 27.26 4.41 19.38
CA ASP A 371 26.96 5.12 20.63
C ASP A 371 26.27 6.47 20.41
N LEU A 372 26.67 7.21 19.38
CA LEU A 372 26.06 8.48 19.03
C LEU A 372 24.69 8.28 18.38
N TYR A 373 24.56 7.24 17.57
CA TYR A 373 23.27 6.91 16.98
C TYR A 373 22.25 6.46 18.03
N ARG A 374 22.68 5.69 19.04
CA ARG A 374 21.81 5.39 20.19
C ARG A 374 21.35 6.63 20.90
N GLN A 375 22.21 7.61 21.12
CA GLN A 375 21.81 8.89 21.72
C GLN A 375 20.76 9.62 20.90
N VAL A 376 20.76 9.49 19.56
CA VAL A 376 19.68 10.03 18.71
C VAL A 376 18.37 9.30 18.97
N VAL A 377 18.39 7.97 19.06
CA VAL A 377 17.18 7.19 19.37
C VAL A 377 16.65 7.55 20.76
N ASP A 378 17.53 7.62 21.78
CA ASP A 378 17.18 8.05 23.14
C ASP A 378 16.62 9.48 23.16
N PHE A 379 17.19 10.39 22.35
CA PHE A 379 16.68 11.75 22.18
C PHE A 379 15.26 11.77 21.59
N VAL A 380 14.99 10.97 20.59
CA VAL A 380 13.63 10.81 19.98
C VAL A 380 12.67 10.25 21.04
N HIS A 381 13.02 9.18 21.73
CA HIS A 381 12.19 8.59 22.78
C HIS A 381 11.94 9.54 23.96
N SER A 382 12.93 10.35 24.35
CA SER A 382 12.77 11.36 25.43
C SER A 382 11.72 12.44 25.13
N ARG A 383 11.31 12.55 23.86
CA ARG A 383 10.29 13.48 23.35
C ARG A 383 8.94 12.80 23.14
N ASP A 384 8.77 11.58 23.63
CA ASP A 384 7.62 10.73 23.40
C ASP A 384 7.36 10.45 21.89
N GLN A 385 8.43 10.43 21.09
CA GLN A 385 8.45 10.12 19.66
C GLN A 385 8.97 8.70 19.44
N HIS A 386 8.81 8.18 18.21
CA HIS A 386 9.18 6.83 17.84
C HIS A 386 10.27 6.80 16.78
N TYR A 387 10.98 5.68 16.67
CA TYR A 387 12.08 5.51 15.73
C TYR A 387 11.93 4.27 14.86
N ILE A 388 12.14 4.42 13.55
CA ILE A 388 12.05 3.35 12.55
C ILE A 388 13.32 3.30 11.72
N VAL A 389 13.74 2.10 11.36
CA VAL A 389 14.89 1.83 10.50
C VAL A 389 14.45 1.00 9.30
N MET A 390 15.03 1.28 8.14
CA MET A 390 14.88 0.48 6.94
C MET A 390 15.75 -0.79 7.06
N VAL A 391 15.24 -1.92 6.61
CA VAL A 391 15.97 -3.20 6.52
C VAL A 391 15.65 -3.86 5.19
N ASP A 392 16.69 -4.04 4.36
CA ASP A 392 16.62 -4.82 3.12
C ASP A 392 16.70 -6.33 3.39
N PRO A 393 16.14 -7.18 2.52
CA PRO A 393 16.30 -8.63 2.62
C PRO A 393 17.70 -9.09 2.20
N ALA A 394 18.40 -8.32 1.36
CA ALA A 394 19.69 -8.67 0.79
C ALA A 394 20.83 -8.56 1.83
N VAL A 395 21.48 -9.68 2.13
CA VAL A 395 22.61 -9.78 3.05
C VAL A 395 23.90 -9.71 2.25
N ALA A 396 24.87 -8.86 2.65
CA ALA A 396 26.16 -8.74 1.95
C ALA A 396 26.92 -10.07 1.93
N ALA A 397 27.34 -10.52 0.75
CA ALA A 397 28.11 -11.78 0.60
C ALA A 397 29.58 -11.56 0.93
N ARG A 398 29.88 -11.30 2.20
CA ARG A 398 31.25 -11.07 2.72
C ARG A 398 31.39 -11.53 4.16
N ASP A 399 32.63 -11.56 4.66
CA ASP A 399 32.93 -11.99 6.04
C ASP A 399 32.38 -10.96 7.06
N TYR A 400 31.17 -11.17 7.55
CA TYR A 400 30.58 -10.49 8.70
C TYR A 400 29.48 -11.34 9.35
N GLY A 401 29.10 -11.00 10.58
CA GLY A 401 28.27 -11.85 11.44
C GLY A 401 26.99 -12.40 10.79
N PRO A 402 26.10 -11.57 10.22
CA PRO A 402 24.87 -12.03 9.58
C PRO A 402 25.08 -13.02 8.42
N TYR A 403 26.05 -12.74 7.54
CA TYR A 403 26.38 -13.66 6.43
C TYR A 403 26.90 -15.00 6.95
N ASN A 404 27.87 -14.96 7.87
CA ASN A 404 28.50 -16.19 8.38
C ASN A 404 27.47 -17.10 9.07
N ARG A 405 26.62 -16.53 9.94
CA ARG A 405 25.54 -17.27 10.61
C ARG A 405 24.51 -17.81 9.63
N GLY A 406 24.17 -17.03 8.59
CA GLY A 406 23.22 -17.47 7.57
C GLY A 406 23.75 -18.62 6.72
N VAL A 407 25.03 -18.60 6.35
CA VAL A 407 25.71 -19.71 5.66
C VAL A 407 25.73 -20.96 6.53
N GLU A 408 26.13 -20.83 7.82
CA GLU A 408 26.16 -21.94 8.77
C GLU A 408 24.79 -22.59 8.95
N GLN A 409 23.71 -21.81 8.96
CA GLN A 409 22.34 -22.29 9.14
C GLN A 409 21.67 -22.70 7.82
N GLY A 410 22.30 -22.46 6.67
CA GLY A 410 21.80 -22.83 5.36
C GLY A 410 20.52 -22.07 4.93
N VAL A 411 20.40 -20.80 5.33
CA VAL A 411 19.16 -20.00 5.15
C VAL A 411 19.13 -19.19 3.85
N PHE A 412 20.17 -19.24 3.03
CA PHE A 412 20.22 -18.49 1.79
C PHE A 412 19.79 -19.31 0.58
N MET A 413 19.17 -18.64 -0.38
CA MET A 413 18.89 -19.21 -1.70
C MET A 413 20.16 -19.82 -2.28
N LYS A 414 20.04 -21.01 -2.86
CA LYS A 414 21.17 -21.74 -3.42
C LYS A 414 21.26 -21.56 -4.92
N ASN A 415 22.48 -21.66 -5.44
CA ASN A 415 22.75 -21.60 -6.87
C ASN A 415 21.98 -22.70 -7.64
N TRP A 416 21.57 -22.35 -8.83
CA TRP A 416 20.85 -23.19 -9.79
C TRP A 416 21.65 -24.43 -10.26
N ASN A 417 22.99 -24.38 -10.18
CA ASN A 417 23.89 -25.44 -10.63
C ASN A 417 23.98 -26.64 -9.68
N GLY A 418 23.31 -26.56 -8.52
CA GLY A 418 23.26 -27.67 -7.55
C GLY A 418 24.55 -27.87 -6.73
N ASP A 419 25.49 -26.91 -6.75
CA ASP A 419 26.74 -26.99 -5.96
C ASP A 419 26.54 -26.75 -4.48
N GLY A 420 25.31 -26.31 -4.09
CA GLY A 420 24.93 -26.03 -2.71
C GLY A 420 25.44 -24.69 -2.16
N THR A 421 26.18 -23.92 -2.95
CA THR A 421 26.64 -22.58 -2.55
C THR A 421 25.50 -21.56 -2.62
N PRO A 422 25.53 -20.49 -1.80
CA PRO A 422 24.55 -19.42 -1.88
C PRO A 422 24.56 -18.72 -3.25
N PHE A 423 23.37 -18.49 -3.80
CA PHE A 423 23.20 -17.64 -4.97
C PHE A 423 23.65 -16.19 -4.67
N ASN A 424 24.39 -15.59 -5.57
CA ASN A 424 24.87 -14.22 -5.46
C ASN A 424 24.16 -13.29 -6.45
N GLY A 425 23.57 -12.21 -5.93
CA GLY A 425 23.10 -11.06 -6.71
C GLY A 425 23.89 -9.80 -6.41
N LEU A 426 23.37 -8.68 -6.85
CA LEU A 426 23.92 -7.35 -6.62
C LEU A 426 22.83 -6.41 -6.13
N VAL A 427 22.95 -5.89 -4.90
CA VAL A 427 22.08 -4.88 -4.34
C VAL A 427 22.93 -3.77 -3.71
N TRP A 428 22.41 -2.98 -2.81
CA TRP A 428 23.10 -1.84 -2.22
C TRP A 428 24.48 -2.13 -1.59
N PRO A 429 24.72 -3.23 -0.86
CA PRO A 429 26.04 -3.50 -0.28
C PRO A 429 27.02 -4.13 -1.28
N GLY A 430 26.71 -4.16 -2.56
CA GLY A 430 27.46 -4.85 -3.60
C GLY A 430 26.98 -6.29 -3.76
N ARG A 431 27.88 -7.26 -3.82
CA ARG A 431 27.54 -8.68 -3.91
C ARG A 431 26.73 -9.11 -2.69
N THR A 432 25.57 -9.73 -2.90
CA THR A 432 24.62 -10.11 -1.86
C THR A 432 24.11 -11.54 -2.04
N VAL A 433 23.60 -12.09 -0.95
CA VAL A 433 22.81 -13.30 -0.92
C VAL A 433 21.40 -12.98 -0.44
N PHE A 434 20.42 -13.78 -0.83
CA PHE A 434 19.01 -13.59 -0.49
C PHE A 434 18.55 -14.68 0.47
N PRO A 435 17.87 -14.34 1.59
CA PRO A 435 17.25 -15.33 2.44
C PRO A 435 16.20 -16.15 1.69
N ASP A 436 16.23 -17.44 1.88
CA ASP A 436 15.17 -18.36 1.45
C ASP A 436 14.08 -18.39 2.52
N TRP A 437 13.02 -17.62 2.31
CA TRP A 437 11.93 -17.50 3.28
C TRP A 437 11.11 -18.77 3.46
N LEU A 438 11.29 -19.78 2.59
CA LEU A 438 10.64 -21.08 2.67
C LEU A 438 11.51 -22.14 3.37
N ALA A 439 12.76 -21.80 3.71
CA ALA A 439 13.61 -22.67 4.53
C ALA A 439 13.22 -22.60 6.01
N GLU A 440 13.18 -23.76 6.65
CA GLU A 440 12.72 -23.94 8.04
C GLU A 440 13.43 -22.99 9.03
N ASN A 441 14.74 -22.79 8.87
CA ASN A 441 15.57 -22.01 9.80
C ASN A 441 15.55 -20.50 9.54
N THR A 442 15.01 -20.01 8.42
CA THR A 442 15.18 -18.59 8.02
C THR A 442 14.47 -17.63 8.95
N THR A 443 13.24 -17.96 9.39
CA THR A 443 12.53 -17.10 10.35
C THR A 443 13.26 -16.99 11.69
N SER A 444 13.84 -18.08 12.19
CA SER A 444 14.61 -18.06 13.44
C SER A 444 15.95 -17.32 13.29
N TYR A 445 16.63 -17.50 12.16
CA TYR A 445 17.84 -16.73 11.82
C TYR A 445 17.51 -15.23 11.79
N TRP A 446 16.50 -14.82 11.05
CA TRP A 446 16.11 -13.42 10.93
C TRP A 446 15.73 -12.79 12.27
N THR A 447 14.98 -13.53 13.08
CA THR A 447 14.63 -13.14 14.46
C THR A 447 15.88 -12.92 15.31
N ASN A 448 16.86 -13.82 15.22
CA ASN A 448 18.10 -13.70 15.97
C ASN A 448 18.96 -12.50 15.51
N GLU A 449 18.98 -12.17 14.21
CA GLU A 449 19.67 -10.98 13.72
C GLU A 449 19.01 -9.70 14.25
N PHE A 450 17.67 -9.64 14.27
CA PHE A 450 16.93 -8.52 14.85
C PHE A 450 17.23 -8.35 16.35
N ILE A 451 17.18 -9.43 17.12
CA ILE A 451 17.47 -9.39 18.56
C ILE A 451 18.93 -9.00 18.81
N THR A 452 19.87 -9.52 18.03
CA THR A 452 21.30 -9.24 18.19
C THR A 452 21.61 -7.76 17.91
N PHE A 453 20.99 -7.17 16.90
CA PHE A 453 21.30 -5.81 16.49
C PHE A 453 20.44 -4.76 17.21
N PHE A 454 19.13 -4.98 17.29
CA PHE A 454 18.17 -4.04 17.86
C PHE A 454 17.82 -4.31 19.33
N GLY A 455 18.19 -5.47 19.90
CA GLY A 455 17.90 -5.86 21.28
C GLY A 455 16.45 -6.28 21.52
N GLN A 456 16.22 -6.74 22.74
CA GLN A 456 14.86 -6.99 23.27
C GLN A 456 14.47 -5.85 24.21
N SER A 457 13.23 -5.40 24.17
CA SER A 457 12.72 -4.23 24.89
C SER A 457 12.87 -4.28 26.43
N ASN A 458 13.21 -5.42 27.02
CA ASN A 458 13.38 -5.59 28.47
C ASN A 458 14.84 -5.90 28.88
N THR A 459 15.77 -5.85 27.95
CA THR A 459 17.19 -6.12 28.23
C THR A 459 17.99 -4.84 28.06
N SER A 460 18.45 -4.26 29.16
CA SER A 460 19.35 -3.08 29.16
C SER A 460 20.74 -3.45 28.65
N SER A 461 20.87 -3.88 27.40
CA SER A 461 22.18 -4.03 26.79
C SER A 461 22.66 -2.66 26.32
N SER A 462 23.83 -2.24 26.72
CA SER A 462 24.47 -0.98 26.27
C SER A 462 24.80 -0.96 24.77
N ASP A 463 24.61 -2.10 24.08
CA ASP A 463 25.02 -2.28 22.68
C ASP A 463 23.89 -2.38 21.68
N THR A 464 22.65 -2.19 22.08
CA THR A 464 21.48 -2.33 21.19
C THR A 464 20.82 -0.99 20.83
N ILE A 465 20.13 -0.93 19.69
CA ILE A 465 19.41 0.25 19.20
C ILE A 465 17.92 -0.06 19.30
N ASP A 466 17.21 0.60 20.22
CA ASP A 466 15.78 0.32 20.44
C ASP A 466 14.91 1.00 19.38
N ILE A 467 14.46 0.24 18.38
CA ILE A 467 13.53 0.70 17.34
C ILE A 467 12.07 0.34 17.70
N ASP A 468 11.11 1.13 17.24
CA ASP A 468 9.67 0.93 17.48
C ASP A 468 8.96 0.22 16.34
N GLY A 469 9.43 0.43 15.13
CA GLY A 469 8.92 -0.17 13.90
C GLY A 469 10.05 -0.46 12.92
N VAL A 470 9.70 -1.03 11.78
CA VAL A 470 10.64 -1.38 10.72
C VAL A 470 10.04 -1.10 9.34
N TRP A 471 10.91 -0.69 8.43
CA TRP A 471 10.58 -0.50 7.02
C TRP A 471 11.31 -1.55 6.19
N LEU A 472 10.59 -2.26 5.33
CA LEU A 472 11.09 -3.31 4.46
C LEU A 472 11.11 -2.79 3.03
N ASP A 473 12.30 -2.62 2.48
CA ASP A 473 12.53 -2.18 1.11
C ASP A 473 13.15 -3.31 0.27
N MET A 474 13.27 -3.12 -1.05
CA MET A 474 13.89 -4.03 -2.00
C MET A 474 13.35 -5.47 -1.98
N SER A 475 12.10 -5.64 -1.59
CA SER A 475 11.45 -6.91 -1.28
C SER A 475 10.75 -7.59 -2.47
N GLU A 476 11.03 -7.20 -3.72
CA GLU A 476 10.46 -7.70 -4.98
C GLU A 476 11.04 -8.99 -5.60
N PRO A 477 11.96 -9.74 -5.13
CA PRO A 477 13.30 -9.54 -4.56
C PRO A 477 14.24 -8.81 -5.53
N ALA A 478 14.39 -7.51 -5.31
CA ALA A 478 15.11 -6.64 -6.22
C ALA A 478 16.60 -6.99 -6.37
N ASN A 479 17.11 -6.87 -7.59
CA ASN A 479 18.50 -7.10 -7.94
C ASN A 479 18.92 -6.07 -9.02
N PHE A 480 20.12 -5.52 -8.94
CA PHE A 480 20.56 -4.41 -9.80
C PHE A 480 21.15 -4.85 -11.14
N VAL A 481 21.17 -6.12 -11.39
CA VAL A 481 21.74 -6.71 -12.61
C VAL A 481 20.72 -7.57 -13.33
N ASP A 482 20.78 -7.53 -14.65
CA ASP A 482 20.35 -8.64 -15.46
C ASP A 482 21.53 -9.62 -15.56
N TYR A 483 21.26 -10.91 -15.60
CA TYR A 483 22.32 -11.93 -15.60
C TYR A 483 22.99 -12.15 -16.96
N LEU A 484 22.89 -11.20 -17.88
CA LEU A 484 23.48 -11.26 -19.21
C LEU A 484 24.92 -10.71 -19.21
N GLY A 485 25.86 -11.44 -18.60
CA GLY A 485 27.28 -11.13 -18.66
C GLY A 485 27.75 -9.99 -17.73
N ALA A 486 26.98 -9.70 -16.68
CA ALA A 486 27.32 -8.68 -15.70
C ALA A 486 28.55 -9.11 -14.85
N ASN A 487 29.60 -8.29 -14.84
CA ASN A 487 30.67 -8.41 -13.87
C ASN A 487 30.21 -7.82 -12.54
N LEU A 488 29.73 -8.68 -11.62
CA LEU A 488 29.19 -8.29 -10.32
C LEU A 488 30.19 -7.47 -9.49
N ASP A 489 31.49 -7.78 -9.59
CA ASP A 489 32.49 -7.12 -8.77
C ASP A 489 32.73 -5.68 -9.23
N ARG A 490 32.82 -5.45 -10.54
CA ARG A 490 32.93 -4.10 -11.10
C ARG A 490 31.70 -3.25 -10.76
N LEU A 491 30.51 -3.81 -10.99
CA LEU A 491 29.25 -3.14 -10.68
C LEU A 491 29.06 -2.93 -9.19
N GLY A 492 29.51 -3.89 -8.36
CA GLY A 492 29.51 -3.77 -6.90
C GLY A 492 30.29 -2.57 -6.41
N VAL A 493 31.49 -2.35 -6.95
CA VAL A 493 32.29 -1.15 -6.63
C VAL A 493 31.58 0.14 -7.01
N GLU A 494 30.90 0.16 -8.15
CA GLU A 494 30.14 1.33 -8.62
C GLU A 494 28.90 1.61 -7.75
N LYS A 495 28.30 0.59 -7.14
CA LYS A 495 27.09 0.70 -6.31
C LYS A 495 27.35 0.86 -4.81
N GLU A 496 28.51 0.36 -4.32
CA GLU A 496 28.89 0.48 -2.90
C GLU A 496 29.14 1.92 -2.42
N ALA A 497 29.35 2.86 -3.34
CA ALA A 497 29.60 4.24 -3.01
C ALA A 497 28.44 5.14 -3.44
N PRO A 498 27.51 5.47 -2.52
CA PRO A 498 26.82 6.71 -2.65
C PRO A 498 27.83 7.85 -2.65
N PRO A 499 27.58 8.99 -3.27
CA PRO A 499 28.40 10.16 -3.07
C PRO A 499 28.46 10.43 -1.57
N GLU A 500 29.59 10.21 -0.95
CA GLU A 500 29.77 10.56 0.45
C GLU A 500 29.48 12.06 0.60
N PRO A 501 28.62 12.45 1.53
CA PRO A 501 28.42 13.85 1.83
C PRO A 501 29.74 14.43 2.33
N PRO A 502 30.01 15.72 2.15
CA PRO A 502 31.22 16.35 2.63
C PRO A 502 31.38 16.10 4.14
N THR A 503 32.51 15.53 4.49
CA THR A 503 32.83 14.91 5.79
C THR A 503 32.96 15.86 6.97
N MET A 504 32.89 17.17 6.77
CA MET A 504 33.03 18.13 7.85
C MET A 504 31.94 19.17 7.82
N ARG A 505 31.13 19.23 8.85
CA ARG A 505 30.39 20.43 9.18
C ARG A 505 30.47 20.75 10.68
N THR A 506 30.59 22.01 10.98
CA THR A 506 30.32 22.51 12.31
C THR A 506 28.80 22.46 12.50
N PRO A 507 28.30 21.87 13.59
CA PRO A 507 26.87 21.96 13.88
C PRO A 507 26.45 23.43 13.83
N PRO A 508 25.38 23.78 13.10
CA PRO A 508 24.92 25.16 13.03
C PRO A 508 24.31 25.64 14.36
N TYR A 509 24.03 24.71 15.28
CA TYR A 509 23.43 24.95 16.59
C TYR A 509 23.67 23.72 17.50
N THR A 510 23.46 23.92 18.80
CA THR A 510 23.48 22.83 19.78
C THR A 510 22.07 22.27 19.94
N ILE A 511 21.97 20.95 20.07
CA ILE A 511 20.75 20.22 20.41
C ILE A 511 20.91 19.68 21.81
N GLU A 512 20.02 20.05 22.73
CA GLU A 512 20.04 19.56 24.11
C GLU A 512 19.92 18.03 24.13
N GLY A 513 20.85 17.37 24.84
CA GLY A 513 20.92 15.91 24.88
C GLY A 513 21.72 15.26 23.75
N ILE A 514 22.15 16.02 22.74
CA ILE A 514 22.97 15.53 21.62
C ILE A 514 24.35 16.19 21.70
N PRO A 515 25.46 15.42 21.58
CA PRO A 515 26.82 15.98 21.62
C PRO A 515 27.02 17.06 20.55
N GLY A 516 27.42 18.26 20.97
CA GLY A 516 27.67 19.40 20.08
C GLY A 516 28.98 19.31 19.29
N THR A 517 29.80 18.29 19.54
CA THR A 517 31.10 18.12 18.89
C THR A 517 31.12 16.82 18.10
N PHE A 518 31.40 16.92 16.81
CA PHE A 518 31.77 15.75 16.03
C PHE A 518 33.06 15.17 16.57
N PRO A 519 33.26 13.84 16.56
CA PRO A 519 34.55 13.24 16.88
C PRO A 519 35.62 13.88 15.99
N GLN A 520 36.52 14.64 16.59
CA GLN A 520 37.69 15.14 15.88
C GLN A 520 38.63 13.95 15.65
N GLY A 521 38.58 13.38 14.45
CA GLY A 521 39.49 12.24 14.25
C GLY A 521 39.66 11.79 12.82
N SER A 522 38.80 12.16 11.98
CA SER A 522 39.06 11.96 10.56
C SER A 522 39.34 13.33 9.90
N ASN A 523 40.59 13.82 10.05
CA ASN A 523 41.15 14.60 8.96
C ASN A 523 40.84 13.80 7.70
N GLY A 524 39.98 14.28 6.78
CA GLY A 524 39.53 13.66 5.55
C GLY A 524 40.53 12.87 4.72
N SER A 525 41.26 12.00 5.34
CA SER A 525 41.75 10.80 4.71
C SER A 525 40.50 9.96 4.49
N LEU A 526 39.93 10.09 3.32
CA LEU A 526 39.23 8.98 2.67
C LEU A 526 40.00 7.74 3.10
N VAL A 527 39.48 6.95 4.04
CA VAL A 527 40.01 5.62 4.27
C VAL A 527 40.01 5.02 2.88
N ALA A 528 41.21 4.80 2.33
CA ALA A 528 41.34 4.29 0.99
C ALA A 528 40.45 3.06 0.96
N ARG A 529 39.40 3.11 0.14
CA ARG A 529 38.49 2.00 -0.02
C ARG A 529 39.35 0.77 -0.18
N GLN A 530 39.19 -0.17 0.71
CA GLN A 530 39.71 -1.50 0.51
C GLN A 530 38.99 -1.99 -0.75
N VAL A 531 39.65 -1.97 -1.89
CA VAL A 531 39.14 -2.56 -3.12
C VAL A 531 38.99 -4.03 -2.82
N LEU A 532 37.77 -4.44 -2.53
CA LEU A 532 37.47 -5.83 -2.28
C LEU A 532 37.62 -6.54 -3.62
N THR A 533 38.67 -7.33 -3.75
CA THR A 533 38.85 -8.21 -4.90
C THR A 533 38.08 -9.48 -4.65
N TYR A 534 37.00 -9.66 -5.42
CA TYR A 534 36.28 -10.91 -5.45
C TYR A 534 36.86 -11.80 -6.57
N PRO A 535 36.91 -13.14 -6.40
CA PRO A 535 37.33 -14.01 -7.48
C PRO A 535 36.37 -13.86 -8.67
N ASP A 536 36.90 -13.70 -9.86
CA ASP A 536 36.14 -13.71 -11.11
C ASP A 536 35.39 -15.04 -11.22
N ASN A 537 34.09 -14.97 -11.09
CA ASN A 537 33.19 -16.07 -11.41
C ASN A 537 32.17 -15.52 -12.44
N PRO A 538 32.51 -15.52 -13.72
CA PRO A 538 31.52 -15.21 -14.75
C PRO A 538 30.48 -16.33 -14.70
N GLU A 539 29.32 -16.07 -14.12
CA GLU A 539 28.17 -16.96 -14.30
C GLU A 539 27.84 -16.95 -15.79
N GLU A 540 28.11 -18.03 -16.49
CA GLU A 540 27.63 -18.22 -17.86
C GLU A 540 26.12 -18.17 -17.82
N ALA A 541 25.54 -17.16 -18.47
CA ALA A 541 24.10 -17.08 -18.60
C ALA A 541 23.59 -18.31 -19.35
N ASN A 542 22.83 -19.17 -18.68
CA ASN A 542 22.16 -20.27 -19.32
C ASN A 542 20.92 -19.76 -20.06
N PHE A 543 21.07 -19.33 -21.33
CA PHE A 543 20.00 -18.83 -22.17
C PHE A 543 18.95 -19.90 -22.55
N SER A 544 19.08 -21.14 -22.08
CA SER A 544 18.17 -22.24 -22.43
C SER A 544 17.22 -22.61 -21.30
N SER A 545 17.30 -21.98 -20.12
CA SER A 545 16.40 -22.29 -19.01
C SER A 545 14.97 -21.79 -19.30
N PRO A 546 13.97 -22.65 -19.40
CA PRO A 546 12.58 -22.23 -19.63
C PRO A 546 12.00 -21.46 -18.43
N TRP A 547 12.65 -21.50 -17.27
CA TRP A 547 12.25 -20.78 -16.07
C TRP A 547 12.74 -19.33 -16.06
N LEU A 548 13.81 -19.04 -16.84
CA LEU A 548 14.27 -17.66 -17.09
C LEU A 548 13.55 -17.07 -18.32
N TYR A 549 13.32 -17.90 -19.32
CA TYR A 549 12.72 -17.54 -20.61
C TYR A 549 11.46 -18.39 -20.84
N PRO A 550 10.35 -18.09 -20.17
CA PRO A 550 9.15 -18.91 -20.30
C PRO A 550 8.62 -18.88 -21.73
N PRO A 551 7.95 -19.95 -22.16
CA PRO A 551 7.36 -20.05 -23.50
C PRO A 551 6.42 -18.88 -23.83
N TYR A 552 5.60 -18.49 -22.88
CA TYR A 552 4.79 -17.28 -22.95
C TYR A 552 5.48 -16.12 -22.22
N SER A 553 5.64 -15.00 -22.89
CA SER A 553 6.23 -13.80 -22.29
C SER A 553 5.12 -12.89 -21.75
N ILE A 554 5.10 -12.65 -20.43
CA ILE A 554 4.25 -11.59 -19.87
C ILE A 554 4.72 -10.25 -20.40
N ASN A 555 3.82 -9.48 -21.00
CA ASN A 555 4.18 -8.28 -21.74
C ASN A 555 4.20 -7.05 -20.85
N ASP A 556 5.37 -6.42 -20.75
CA ASP A 556 5.51 -5.05 -20.26
C ASP A 556 5.98 -4.18 -21.42
N THR A 557 5.04 -3.61 -22.17
CA THR A 557 5.33 -2.86 -23.37
C THR A 557 5.90 -1.47 -23.12
N ARG A 558 5.95 -0.98 -21.90
CA ARG A 558 6.37 0.38 -21.56
C ARG A 558 7.45 0.48 -20.47
N GLY A 559 7.80 -0.63 -19.82
CA GLY A 559 8.79 -0.65 -18.78
C GLY A 559 10.21 -0.95 -19.26
N ARG A 560 11.07 -1.29 -18.31
CA ARG A 560 12.48 -1.64 -18.54
C ARG A 560 12.68 -2.82 -19.48
N LEU A 561 11.75 -3.79 -19.49
CA LEU A 561 11.80 -4.91 -20.44
C LEU A 561 11.81 -4.41 -21.90
N GLY A 562 10.97 -3.40 -22.23
CA GLY A 562 10.99 -2.76 -23.55
C GLY A 562 12.27 -1.96 -23.84
N GLN A 563 12.96 -1.46 -22.83
CA GLN A 563 14.28 -0.86 -22.97
C GLN A 563 15.35 -1.89 -23.29
N PHE A 564 15.32 -3.04 -22.57
CA PHE A 564 16.24 -4.14 -22.79
C PHE A 564 16.16 -4.66 -24.23
N GLU A 565 14.97 -4.83 -24.80
CA GLU A 565 14.79 -5.22 -26.21
C GLU A 565 15.37 -4.20 -27.21
N ARG A 566 15.25 -2.91 -26.92
CA ARG A 566 15.85 -1.87 -27.77
C ARG A 566 17.36 -1.88 -27.71
N ASP A 567 17.92 -2.15 -26.53
CA ASP A 567 19.36 -2.15 -26.30
C ASP A 567 19.99 -3.49 -26.73
N ASN A 568 19.20 -4.60 -26.78
CA ASN A 568 19.64 -5.95 -27.12
C ASN A 568 18.67 -6.63 -28.10
N PRO A 569 18.55 -6.14 -29.34
CA PRO A 569 17.60 -6.69 -30.31
C PRO A 569 17.91 -8.17 -30.62
N GLY A 570 16.92 -9.02 -30.49
CA GLY A 570 17.04 -10.46 -30.76
C GLY A 570 17.45 -11.34 -29.56
N VAL A 571 17.65 -10.76 -28.38
CA VAL A 571 17.81 -11.53 -27.13
C VAL A 571 16.43 -11.82 -26.56
N PRO A 572 16.12 -13.09 -26.16
CA PRO A 572 14.87 -13.40 -25.49
C PRO A 572 14.68 -12.60 -24.21
N LYS A 573 13.45 -12.26 -23.87
CA LYS A 573 13.12 -11.56 -22.61
C LYS A 573 13.39 -12.49 -21.43
N ASN A 574 14.18 -11.98 -20.47
CA ASN A 574 14.45 -12.66 -19.23
C ASN A 574 13.45 -12.23 -18.15
N LEU A 575 12.74 -13.18 -17.57
CA LEU A 575 11.79 -12.90 -16.49
C LEU A 575 12.49 -12.36 -15.21
N SER A 576 13.78 -12.69 -15.05
CA SER A 576 14.61 -12.27 -13.91
C SER A 576 15.26 -10.89 -14.11
N ASP A 577 14.85 -10.10 -15.09
CA ASP A 577 15.41 -8.75 -15.27
C ASP A 577 15.17 -7.90 -14.01
N LEU A 578 16.28 -7.50 -13.37
CA LEU A 578 16.31 -6.71 -12.13
C LEU A 578 15.63 -7.37 -10.91
N THR A 579 15.47 -8.68 -10.93
CA THR A 579 15.04 -9.47 -9.78
C THR A 579 15.98 -10.67 -9.56
N MET A 580 15.78 -11.40 -8.49
CA MET A 580 16.45 -12.69 -8.27
C MET A 580 16.12 -13.67 -9.40
N ARG A 581 17.05 -14.57 -9.72
CA ARG A 581 16.85 -15.57 -10.80
C ARG A 581 15.63 -16.46 -10.53
N THR A 582 14.75 -16.56 -11.50
CA THR A 582 13.49 -17.32 -11.40
C THR A 582 13.67 -18.83 -11.51
N ASP A 583 14.83 -19.32 -11.95
CA ASP A 583 15.15 -20.75 -12.02
C ASP A 583 15.73 -21.34 -10.71
N LEU A 584 15.92 -20.52 -9.67
CA LEU A 584 16.36 -20.99 -8.36
C LEU A 584 15.31 -21.88 -7.69
N ILE A 585 15.77 -22.76 -6.81
CA ILE A 585 14.91 -23.71 -6.07
C ILE A 585 15.02 -23.38 -4.58
N HIS A 586 13.89 -23.17 -3.94
CA HIS A 586 13.75 -23.00 -2.51
C HIS A 586 13.94 -24.34 -1.76
N ALA A 587 14.16 -24.23 -0.45
CA ALA A 587 14.38 -25.41 0.40
C ALA A 587 13.18 -26.36 0.46
N ASP A 588 11.98 -25.88 0.25
CA ASP A 588 10.74 -26.67 0.18
C ASP A 588 10.53 -27.36 -1.19
N GLY A 589 11.40 -27.09 -2.17
CA GLY A 589 11.33 -27.60 -3.53
C GLY A 589 10.59 -26.69 -4.52
N SER A 590 9.95 -25.62 -4.06
CA SER A 590 9.33 -24.60 -4.92
C SER A 590 10.39 -23.89 -5.77
N ARG A 591 10.01 -23.51 -6.99
CA ARG A 591 10.86 -22.61 -7.81
C ARG A 591 10.53 -21.16 -7.55
N GLU A 592 11.53 -20.30 -7.55
CA GLU A 592 11.35 -18.85 -7.50
C GLU A 592 10.38 -18.38 -8.60
N TYR A 593 10.40 -18.95 -9.78
CA TYR A 593 9.44 -18.76 -10.87
C TYR A 593 7.97 -18.83 -10.42
N SER A 594 7.65 -19.74 -9.51
CA SER A 594 6.28 -20.00 -9.05
C SER A 594 5.90 -19.22 -7.80
N VAL A 595 6.89 -18.73 -7.03
CA VAL A 595 6.67 -18.06 -5.73
C VAL A 595 7.22 -16.65 -5.67
N HIS A 596 7.78 -16.14 -6.75
CA HIS A 596 8.40 -14.82 -6.85
C HIS A 596 7.52 -13.69 -6.23
N ASN A 597 6.25 -13.65 -6.60
CA ASN A 597 5.32 -12.63 -6.09
C ASN A 597 5.03 -12.76 -4.58
N LEU A 598 5.45 -13.86 -3.94
CA LEU A 598 5.26 -14.11 -2.50
C LEU A 598 6.45 -13.65 -1.65
N PHE A 599 7.58 -13.29 -2.24
CA PHE A 599 8.81 -12.98 -1.50
C PHE A 599 8.59 -11.88 -0.47
N GLY A 600 7.96 -10.76 -0.85
CA GLY A 600 7.66 -9.64 0.06
C GLY A 600 6.69 -10.03 1.18
N LEU A 601 5.69 -10.86 0.90
CA LEU A 601 4.76 -11.40 1.90
C LEU A 601 5.51 -12.28 2.92
N ALA A 602 6.38 -13.18 2.44
CA ALA A 602 7.16 -14.07 3.29
C ALA A 602 8.16 -13.29 4.17
N PHE A 603 8.79 -12.29 3.60
CA PHE A 603 9.67 -11.37 4.32
C PHE A 603 8.92 -10.59 5.42
N SER A 604 7.73 -10.04 5.11
CA SER A 604 6.87 -9.39 6.11
C SER A 604 6.49 -10.33 7.25
N LYS A 605 6.15 -11.59 6.94
CA LYS A 605 5.81 -12.61 7.93
C LYS A 605 6.98 -12.90 8.88
N ALA A 606 8.17 -13.14 8.34
CA ALA A 606 9.38 -13.39 9.12
C ALA A 606 9.76 -12.18 10.00
N THR A 607 9.64 -10.96 9.44
CA THR A 607 9.93 -9.73 10.18
C THR A 607 8.90 -9.44 11.26
N LYS A 608 7.62 -9.74 11.04
CA LYS A 608 6.60 -9.64 12.10
C LYS A 608 6.94 -10.56 13.29
N ALA A 609 7.35 -11.79 13.01
CA ALA A 609 7.81 -12.72 14.06
C ALA A 609 9.02 -12.16 14.82
N ALA A 610 9.98 -11.59 14.10
CA ALA A 610 11.18 -10.97 14.70
C ALA A 610 10.81 -9.76 15.60
N MET A 611 9.91 -8.88 15.14
CA MET A 611 9.46 -7.73 15.91
C MET A 611 8.64 -8.13 17.13
N GLN A 612 7.81 -9.16 17.04
CA GLN A 612 7.06 -9.71 18.17
C GLN A 612 7.98 -10.38 19.21
N ALA A 613 9.01 -11.10 18.76
CA ALA A 613 10.01 -11.68 19.66
C ALA A 613 10.83 -10.59 20.37
N ARG A 614 11.10 -9.48 19.67
CA ARG A 614 11.83 -8.34 20.21
C ARG A 614 10.96 -7.51 21.18
N ARG A 615 9.69 -7.27 20.88
CA ARG A 615 8.72 -6.50 21.69
C ARG A 615 7.45 -7.33 21.98
N PRO A 616 7.54 -8.33 22.85
CA PRO A 616 6.42 -9.24 23.13
C PRO A 616 5.18 -8.48 23.60
N GLY A 617 4.01 -8.89 23.09
CA GLY A 617 2.73 -8.33 23.47
C GLY A 617 2.41 -6.93 22.92
N LYS A 618 3.29 -6.36 22.09
CA LYS A 618 3.06 -5.07 21.44
C LYS A 618 2.60 -5.24 19.98
N LYS A 619 1.75 -4.34 19.50
CA LYS A 619 1.42 -4.18 18.09
C LYS A 619 2.69 -3.85 17.33
N THR A 620 2.88 -4.49 16.17
CA THR A 620 4.04 -4.23 15.31
C THR A 620 3.68 -3.14 14.29
N PHE A 621 4.63 -2.25 13.98
CA PHE A 621 4.52 -1.32 12.87
C PHE A 621 5.56 -1.69 11.81
N ILE A 622 5.09 -2.24 10.70
CA ILE A 622 5.91 -2.72 9.59
C ILE A 622 5.32 -2.13 8.33
N ILE A 623 6.13 -1.45 7.53
CA ILE A 623 5.76 -0.94 6.20
C ILE A 623 6.62 -1.67 5.19
N ASN A 624 5.98 -2.32 4.20
CA ASN A 624 6.67 -3.10 3.18
C ASN A 624 6.33 -2.58 1.78
N ARG A 625 7.30 -2.66 0.86
CA ARG A 625 7.12 -2.26 -0.54
C ARG A 625 6.44 -3.36 -1.35
N ALA A 626 7.02 -4.55 -1.41
CA ALA A 626 6.44 -5.64 -2.17
C ALA A 626 5.32 -6.35 -1.41
N THR A 627 4.20 -6.56 -2.08
CA THR A 627 3.00 -7.13 -1.48
C THR A 627 2.35 -8.19 -2.39
N PHE A 628 1.56 -9.04 -1.77
CA PHE A 628 0.69 -10.01 -2.42
C PHE A 628 -0.61 -10.13 -1.60
N ALA A 629 -1.62 -10.82 -2.15
CA ALA A 629 -2.84 -11.13 -1.42
C ALA A 629 -2.53 -11.73 -0.03
N GLY A 630 -3.05 -11.10 1.03
CA GLY A 630 -2.80 -11.49 2.42
C GLY A 630 -1.59 -10.82 3.10
N SER A 631 -0.82 -9.97 2.42
CA SER A 631 0.27 -9.19 3.05
C SER A 631 -0.23 -8.28 4.18
N GLY A 632 -1.47 -7.79 4.09
CA GLY A 632 -2.10 -6.98 5.14
C GLY A 632 -2.11 -7.62 6.53
N ARG A 633 -2.02 -8.95 6.64
CA ARG A 633 -1.87 -9.66 7.92
C ARG A 633 -0.58 -9.33 8.67
N PHE A 634 0.43 -8.86 7.97
CA PHE A 634 1.79 -8.73 8.49
C PHE A 634 2.29 -7.29 8.48
N SER A 635 1.91 -6.50 7.47
CA SER A 635 2.44 -5.15 7.27
C SER A 635 1.40 -4.19 6.67
N GLY A 636 1.66 -2.88 6.81
CA GLY A 636 1.14 -1.87 5.91
C GLY A 636 2.02 -1.76 4.65
N HIS A 637 1.71 -0.77 3.81
CA HIS A 637 2.35 -0.55 2.53
C HIS A 637 2.60 0.94 2.27
N TRP A 638 3.65 1.28 1.52
CA TRP A 638 3.75 2.58 0.87
C TRP A 638 3.85 2.39 -0.65
N LEU A 639 3.41 3.41 -1.39
CA LEU A 639 3.25 3.33 -2.84
C LEU A 639 4.57 3.44 -3.63
N GLY A 640 5.71 3.14 -3.00
CA GLY A 640 7.04 3.09 -3.60
C GLY A 640 7.62 4.46 -3.97
N ASP A 641 8.59 4.45 -4.89
CA ASP A 641 9.46 5.56 -5.27
C ASP A 641 8.79 6.52 -6.26
N ASN A 642 7.79 7.25 -5.82
CA ASN A 642 7.05 8.19 -6.65
C ASN A 642 7.88 9.45 -7.00
N LEU A 643 7.45 10.20 -8.01
CA LEU A 643 8.13 11.43 -8.45
C LEU A 643 7.45 12.68 -7.89
N SER A 644 8.25 13.73 -7.66
CA SER A 644 7.80 15.07 -7.26
C SER A 644 7.06 15.78 -8.39
N THR A 645 5.88 15.27 -8.78
CA THR A 645 5.04 15.82 -9.85
C THR A 645 3.57 15.93 -9.43
N TRP A 646 2.86 16.91 -9.97
CA TRP A 646 1.41 17.08 -9.78
C TRP A 646 0.62 15.86 -10.24
N ARG A 647 1.06 15.22 -11.32
CA ARG A 647 0.43 14.01 -11.86
C ARG A 647 0.48 12.87 -10.86
N GLN A 648 1.65 12.58 -10.28
CA GLN A 648 1.77 11.48 -9.32
C GLN A 648 1.14 11.81 -7.96
N MET A 649 1.10 13.07 -7.56
CA MET A 649 0.27 13.48 -6.42
C MET A 649 -1.21 13.11 -6.64
N ARG A 650 -1.76 13.38 -7.83
CA ARG A 650 -3.15 13.01 -8.17
C ARG A 650 -3.33 11.48 -8.19
N GLN A 651 -2.41 10.76 -8.82
CA GLN A 651 -2.48 9.30 -8.97
C GLN A 651 -2.39 8.56 -7.64
N SER A 652 -1.73 9.12 -6.63
CA SER A 652 -1.62 8.50 -5.30
C SER A 652 -2.99 8.24 -4.66
N VAL A 653 -4.03 8.99 -5.01
CA VAL A 653 -5.40 8.76 -4.50
C VAL A 653 -5.95 7.44 -5.03
N ALA A 654 -5.92 7.21 -6.35
CA ALA A 654 -6.40 5.96 -6.95
C ALA A 654 -5.64 4.75 -6.42
N GLN A 655 -4.32 4.86 -6.22
CA GLN A 655 -3.48 3.80 -5.67
C GLN A 655 -3.87 3.48 -4.21
N MET A 656 -4.03 4.49 -3.34
CA MET A 656 -4.47 4.27 -1.95
C MET A 656 -5.86 3.59 -1.89
N LEU A 657 -6.77 3.97 -2.77
CA LEU A 657 -8.11 3.38 -2.86
C LEU A 657 -8.06 1.91 -3.33
N ASN A 658 -7.17 1.57 -4.26
CA ASN A 658 -6.96 0.19 -4.70
C ASN A 658 -6.45 -0.69 -3.54
N PHE A 659 -5.53 -0.21 -2.72
CA PHE A 659 -5.02 -0.98 -1.57
C PHE A 659 -6.08 -1.27 -0.50
N GLN A 660 -7.11 -0.43 -0.39
CA GLN A 660 -8.27 -0.76 0.43
C GLN A 660 -8.99 -2.02 -0.09
N MET A 661 -9.14 -2.14 -1.41
CA MET A 661 -9.76 -3.32 -2.05
C MET A 661 -8.90 -4.58 -1.86
N TYR A 662 -7.59 -4.43 -1.73
CA TYR A 662 -6.65 -5.55 -1.52
C TYR A 662 -6.55 -6.00 -0.05
N GLY A 663 -7.31 -5.39 0.87
CA GLY A 663 -7.29 -5.73 2.29
C GLY A 663 -6.05 -5.19 3.02
N MET A 664 -5.48 -4.08 2.54
CA MET A 664 -4.34 -3.38 3.14
C MET A 664 -4.71 -1.92 3.48
N PRO A 665 -5.42 -1.70 4.59
CA PRO A 665 -5.93 -0.36 4.92
C PRO A 665 -4.83 0.64 5.32
N VAL A 666 -3.69 0.17 5.84
CA VAL A 666 -2.56 1.04 6.22
C VAL A 666 -1.67 1.27 5.00
N VAL A 667 -1.96 2.35 4.26
CA VAL A 667 -1.27 2.71 3.02
C VAL A 667 -1.10 4.22 2.90
N GLY A 668 -0.04 4.65 2.18
CA GLY A 668 0.19 6.05 1.82
C GLY A 668 1.34 6.21 0.82
N ALA A 669 1.38 7.36 0.16
CA ALA A 669 2.46 7.75 -0.74
C ALA A 669 3.57 8.48 0.01
N ASP A 670 4.78 8.54 -0.57
CA ASP A 670 5.80 9.48 -0.14
C ASP A 670 5.35 10.91 -0.47
N ILE A 671 5.01 11.67 0.58
CA ILE A 671 4.47 13.02 0.46
C ILE A 671 5.55 13.94 -0.08
N CYS A 672 5.22 14.77 -1.05
CA CYS A 672 6.05 15.66 -1.84
C CYS A 672 6.81 14.97 -2.99
N GLY A 673 6.75 13.63 -3.07
CA GLY A 673 7.44 12.80 -4.04
C GLY A 673 8.84 12.38 -3.58
N PHE A 674 9.21 11.13 -3.85
CA PHE A 674 10.53 10.59 -3.53
C PHE A 674 11.59 11.09 -4.51
N GLY A 675 11.39 10.84 -5.80
CA GLY A 675 12.36 11.21 -6.84
C GLY A 675 12.16 12.62 -7.41
N GLY A 676 13.27 13.29 -7.71
CA GLY A 676 13.26 14.64 -8.24
C GLY A 676 13.20 15.74 -7.19
N ASN A 677 12.90 16.96 -7.62
CA ASN A 677 12.84 18.13 -6.74
C ASN A 677 11.40 18.65 -6.64
N THR A 678 10.81 18.55 -5.48
CA THR A 678 9.50 19.15 -5.25
C THR A 678 9.55 20.67 -5.29
N THR A 679 8.38 21.29 -5.48
CA THR A 679 8.18 22.74 -5.28
C THR A 679 7.44 22.97 -3.96
N GLU A 680 7.55 24.19 -3.44
CA GLU A 680 6.86 24.58 -2.22
C GLU A 680 5.33 24.38 -2.32
N THR A 681 4.75 24.74 -3.45
CA THR A 681 3.30 24.62 -3.70
C THR A 681 2.87 23.16 -3.86
N LEU A 682 3.62 22.34 -4.59
CA LEU A 682 3.34 20.91 -4.74
C LEU A 682 3.39 20.19 -3.38
N CYS A 683 4.44 20.45 -2.60
CA CYS A 683 4.61 19.82 -1.29
C CYS A 683 3.51 20.25 -0.31
N ALA A 684 3.11 21.53 -0.30
CA ALA A 684 2.00 22.03 0.52
C ALA A 684 0.67 21.35 0.16
N ARG A 685 0.36 21.22 -1.15
CA ARG A 685 -0.85 20.53 -1.62
C ARG A 685 -0.83 19.03 -1.32
N TRP A 686 0.33 18.37 -1.46
CA TRP A 686 0.44 16.94 -1.19
C TRP A 686 0.29 16.64 0.31
N ALA A 687 0.90 17.47 1.18
CA ALA A 687 0.71 17.36 2.61
C ALA A 687 -0.78 17.48 3.02
N ALA A 688 -1.51 18.40 2.38
CA ALA A 688 -2.95 18.59 2.63
C ALA A 688 -3.81 17.45 2.05
N LEU A 689 -3.47 16.93 0.85
CA LEU A 689 -4.17 15.82 0.21
C LEU A 689 -4.09 14.55 1.07
N ALA A 690 -2.93 14.27 1.66
CA ALA A 690 -2.69 13.04 2.43
C ALA A 690 -3.31 13.06 3.84
N ILE A 691 -4.13 14.03 4.19
CA ILE A 691 -4.66 14.27 5.56
C ILE A 691 -5.26 13.00 6.20
N PHE A 692 -5.93 12.15 5.44
CA PHE A 692 -6.52 10.90 5.91
C PHE A 692 -5.81 9.64 5.40
N ALA A 693 -4.66 9.75 4.72
CA ALA A 693 -3.83 8.60 4.42
C ALA A 693 -3.43 7.90 5.74
N PRO A 694 -3.75 6.62 5.96
CA PRO A 694 -3.41 5.94 7.21
C PRO A 694 -1.90 5.90 7.47
N PHE A 695 -1.08 5.83 6.42
CA PHE A 695 0.35 6.05 6.49
C PHE A 695 0.69 7.43 5.91
N TYR A 696 1.26 8.32 6.74
CA TYR A 696 1.55 9.73 6.41
C TYR A 696 3.03 10.01 6.59
N ARG A 697 3.84 9.90 5.53
CA ARG A 697 5.29 10.05 5.57
C ARG A 697 5.79 11.05 4.52
N ASN A 698 6.63 12.01 4.95
CA ASN A 698 7.51 12.75 4.05
C ASN A 698 8.80 11.95 3.85
N HIS A 699 9.19 11.69 2.61
CA HIS A 699 10.42 10.98 2.28
C HIS A 699 10.91 11.37 0.89
N ASN A 700 12.24 11.52 0.72
CA ASN A 700 12.83 11.79 -0.59
C ASN A 700 14.23 11.19 -0.77
N ASP A 701 14.62 11.12 -2.04
CA ASP A 701 15.87 10.59 -2.56
C ASP A 701 17.08 11.46 -2.21
N ILE A 702 18.26 10.82 -2.13
CA ILE A 702 19.56 11.46 -1.90
C ILE A 702 19.92 12.49 -2.96
N ALA A 703 19.55 12.26 -4.24
CA ALA A 703 19.77 13.18 -5.34
C ALA A 703 18.82 14.39 -5.33
N GLY A 704 17.68 14.26 -4.63
CA GLY A 704 16.69 15.30 -4.48
C GLY A 704 17.09 16.37 -3.46
N ARG A 705 16.59 17.61 -3.66
CA ARG A 705 16.73 18.67 -2.65
C ARG A 705 16.02 18.24 -1.36
N PRO A 706 16.61 18.48 -0.16
CA PRO A 706 15.92 18.25 1.11
C PRO A 706 14.54 18.91 1.14
N GLN A 707 13.51 18.17 1.55
CA GLN A 707 12.10 18.61 1.45
C GLN A 707 11.31 18.44 2.75
N GLU A 708 11.98 18.26 3.89
CA GLU A 708 11.30 18.22 5.17
C GLU A 708 10.39 19.45 5.30
N PHE A 709 9.18 19.28 5.82
CA PHE A 709 8.12 20.30 5.75
C PHE A 709 8.53 21.69 6.26
N TYR A 710 9.49 21.77 7.16
CA TYR A 710 10.03 23.05 7.66
C TYR A 710 10.94 23.80 6.67
N ARG A 711 11.29 23.21 5.53
CA ARG A 711 12.19 23.81 4.54
C ARG A 711 11.56 24.92 3.73
N PHE A 712 10.24 24.97 3.65
CA PHE A 712 9.47 25.93 2.88
C PHE A 712 8.37 26.54 3.75
N ASN A 713 8.22 27.87 3.71
CA ASN A 713 7.26 28.57 4.57
C ASN A 713 5.81 28.13 4.33
N LEU A 714 5.39 28.06 3.09
CA LEU A 714 4.04 27.63 2.72
C LEU A 714 3.77 26.17 3.10
N THR A 715 4.75 25.30 2.85
CA THR A 715 4.64 23.88 3.24
C THR A 715 4.56 23.74 4.77
N THR A 716 5.34 24.54 5.52
CA THR A 716 5.25 24.58 6.99
C THR A 716 3.83 24.95 7.45
N GLN A 717 3.24 25.99 6.87
CA GLN A 717 1.86 26.43 7.19
C GLN A 717 0.84 25.35 6.86
N SER A 718 0.96 24.74 5.67
CA SER A 718 0.09 23.64 5.25
C SER A 718 0.21 22.43 6.17
N ALA A 719 1.44 22.02 6.51
CA ALA A 719 1.67 20.89 7.41
C ALA A 719 1.10 21.12 8.81
N ILE A 720 1.31 22.32 9.40
CA ILE A 720 0.75 22.66 10.72
C ILE A 720 -0.78 22.57 10.69
N LYS A 721 -1.41 23.20 9.70
CA LYS A 721 -2.88 23.23 9.57
C LYS A 721 -3.46 21.83 9.33
N THR A 722 -2.86 21.07 8.42
CA THR A 722 -3.31 19.72 8.08
C THR A 722 -3.13 18.77 9.26
N LEU A 723 -1.98 18.82 9.93
CA LEU A 723 -1.70 17.94 11.06
C LEU A 723 -2.50 18.32 12.30
N ASP A 724 -2.90 19.59 12.49
CA ASP A 724 -3.87 19.96 13.53
C ASP A 724 -5.18 19.21 13.34
N ILE A 725 -5.74 19.24 12.12
CA ILE A 725 -6.98 18.53 11.80
C ILE A 725 -6.78 17.00 11.92
N ARG A 726 -5.70 16.47 11.33
CA ARG A 726 -5.40 15.03 11.34
C ARG A 726 -5.29 14.49 12.77
N TYR A 727 -4.48 15.13 13.62
CA TYR A 727 -4.26 14.67 14.99
C TYR A 727 -5.55 14.70 15.81
N ARG A 728 -6.36 15.73 15.65
CA ARG A 728 -7.67 15.78 16.31
C ARG A 728 -8.63 14.68 15.88
N LEU A 729 -8.41 14.07 14.71
CA LEU A 729 -9.23 12.99 14.13
C LEU A 729 -8.55 11.61 14.18
N LEU A 730 -7.38 11.48 14.82
CA LEU A 730 -6.66 10.20 14.88
C LEU A 730 -7.47 9.10 15.59
N ASP A 731 -8.28 9.42 16.62
CA ASP A 731 -9.12 8.42 17.27
C ASP A 731 -10.22 7.88 16.33
N ALA A 732 -10.80 8.72 15.48
CA ALA A 732 -11.75 8.29 14.45
C ALA A 732 -11.05 7.40 13.40
N MET A 733 -9.83 7.75 12.98
CA MET A 733 -9.03 6.91 12.08
C MET A 733 -8.66 5.57 12.74
N TYR A 734 -8.26 5.60 14.00
CA TYR A 734 -7.92 4.40 14.76
C TYR A 734 -9.14 3.48 14.93
N THR A 735 -10.32 4.05 15.20
CA THR A 735 -11.60 3.32 15.22
C THR A 735 -11.88 2.67 13.88
N THR A 736 -11.68 3.39 12.77
CA THR A 736 -11.85 2.86 11.41
C THR A 736 -10.92 1.68 11.13
N LEU A 737 -9.65 1.77 11.56
CA LEU A 737 -8.69 0.67 11.40
C LEU A 737 -9.00 -0.51 12.33
N HIS A 738 -9.55 -0.26 13.51
CA HIS A 738 -10.07 -1.34 14.36
C HIS A 738 -11.21 -2.07 13.67
N THR A 739 -12.15 -1.37 13.05
CA THR A 739 -13.23 -1.99 12.27
C THR A 739 -12.67 -2.78 11.08
N ALA A 740 -11.66 -2.22 10.38
CA ALA A 740 -10.98 -2.92 9.28
C ALA A 740 -10.32 -4.22 9.74
N GLU A 741 -9.71 -4.25 10.94
CA GLU A 741 -9.17 -5.47 11.54
C GLU A 741 -10.28 -6.49 11.86
N GLN A 742 -11.45 -6.03 12.30
CA GLN A 742 -12.54 -6.94 12.69
C GLN A 742 -13.22 -7.57 11.47
N ASP A 743 -13.51 -6.79 10.43
CA ASP A 743 -14.32 -7.22 9.29
C ASP A 743 -13.80 -6.84 7.90
N GLY A 744 -12.63 -6.16 7.80
CA GLY A 744 -12.03 -5.73 6.54
C GLY A 744 -12.64 -4.49 5.92
N SER A 745 -13.49 -3.76 6.62
CA SER A 745 -14.06 -2.50 6.12
C SER A 745 -12.96 -1.52 5.72
N PRO A 746 -13.08 -0.83 4.57
CA PRO A 746 -12.04 0.07 4.08
C PRO A 746 -11.93 1.34 4.93
N ALA A 747 -10.69 1.81 5.15
CA ALA A 747 -10.43 3.08 5.85
C ALA A 747 -10.62 4.30 4.94
N LEU A 748 -10.35 4.13 3.65
CA LEU A 748 -10.59 5.10 2.59
C LEU A 748 -11.57 4.50 1.57
N GLU A 749 -12.49 5.30 1.05
CA GLU A 749 -13.46 4.83 0.09
C GLU A 749 -13.54 5.73 -1.16
N PRO A 750 -13.68 5.16 -2.37
CA PRO A 750 -14.09 5.92 -3.53
C PRO A 750 -15.56 6.34 -3.39
N LEU A 751 -15.96 7.41 -4.10
CA LEU A 751 -17.30 7.96 -3.95
C LEU A 751 -18.40 6.94 -4.26
N TRP A 752 -18.21 6.09 -5.27
CA TRP A 752 -19.21 5.10 -5.69
C TRP A 752 -19.51 4.04 -4.60
N TYR A 753 -18.67 3.88 -3.58
CA TYR A 753 -18.95 3.01 -2.44
C TYR A 753 -20.16 3.50 -1.62
N ARG A 754 -20.31 4.80 -1.49
CA ARG A 754 -21.38 5.43 -0.72
C ARG A 754 -22.58 5.83 -1.58
N TRP A 755 -22.35 6.13 -2.85
CA TRP A 755 -23.40 6.47 -3.80
C TRP A 755 -23.37 5.52 -5.01
N PRO A 756 -23.61 4.21 -4.77
CA PRO A 756 -23.47 3.17 -5.81
C PRO A 756 -24.51 3.25 -6.92
N ALA A 757 -25.61 4.01 -6.72
CA ALA A 757 -26.61 4.26 -7.76
C ALA A 757 -26.30 5.49 -8.63
N ASP A 758 -25.29 6.28 -8.29
CA ASP A 758 -24.91 7.48 -9.00
C ASP A 758 -23.75 7.21 -9.95
N ASN A 759 -24.03 7.03 -11.22
CA ASN A 759 -23.07 6.69 -12.25
C ASN A 759 -21.98 7.77 -12.47
N ASN A 760 -22.22 9.02 -12.05
CA ASN A 760 -21.21 10.07 -12.13
C ASN A 760 -20.03 9.79 -11.16
N THR A 761 -20.24 8.98 -10.13
CA THR A 761 -19.22 8.67 -9.14
C THR A 761 -18.23 7.58 -9.59
N PHE A 762 -18.58 6.79 -10.62
CA PHE A 762 -17.84 5.56 -10.99
C PHE A 762 -16.44 5.80 -11.52
N ALA A 763 -16.21 6.93 -12.18
CA ALA A 763 -14.92 7.30 -12.74
C ALA A 763 -14.18 8.38 -11.93
N ILE A 764 -14.71 8.78 -10.77
CA ILE A 764 -14.03 9.78 -9.93
C ILE A 764 -12.87 9.11 -9.17
N GLU A 765 -11.66 9.53 -9.50
CA GLU A 765 -10.40 8.98 -8.96
C GLU A 765 -9.56 10.02 -8.22
N ASN A 766 -10.01 11.27 -8.20
CA ASN A 766 -9.30 12.43 -7.65
C ASN A 766 -10.00 13.03 -6.41
N GLN A 767 -11.06 12.42 -5.96
CA GLN A 767 -11.73 12.67 -4.69
C GLN A 767 -11.82 11.34 -3.93
N TYR A 768 -11.83 11.40 -2.62
CA TYR A 768 -11.99 10.21 -1.80
C TYR A 768 -12.71 10.53 -0.49
N LEU A 769 -13.21 9.51 0.16
CA LEU A 769 -13.78 9.59 1.48
C LEU A 769 -12.80 9.03 2.51
N GLY A 770 -12.43 9.83 3.48
CA GLY A 770 -11.65 9.41 4.64
C GLY A 770 -12.52 8.94 5.80
N LEU A 771 -11.87 8.34 6.82
CA LEU A 771 -12.51 7.90 8.07
C LEU A 771 -13.70 6.96 7.81
N GLY A 772 -13.49 5.91 7.01
CA GLY A 772 -14.56 4.94 6.72
C GLY A 772 -15.79 5.54 6.02
N GLY A 773 -15.57 6.55 5.18
CA GLY A 773 -16.66 7.19 4.42
C GLY A 773 -17.28 8.41 5.10
N ALA A 774 -16.69 8.93 6.18
CA ALA A 774 -17.25 10.06 6.92
C ALA A 774 -16.94 11.44 6.31
N VAL A 775 -15.73 11.62 5.76
CA VAL A 775 -15.26 12.93 5.27
C VAL A 775 -14.87 12.89 3.81
N LEU A 776 -15.54 13.66 2.97
CA LEU A 776 -15.20 13.87 1.56
C LEU A 776 -14.00 14.83 1.46
N VAL A 777 -12.97 14.42 0.75
CA VAL A 777 -11.75 15.17 0.46
C VAL A 777 -11.73 15.53 -1.02
N SER A 778 -11.55 16.81 -1.34
CA SER A 778 -11.57 17.33 -2.71
C SER A 778 -10.29 18.14 -3.02
N PRO A 779 -9.14 17.48 -3.26
CA PRO A 779 -7.86 18.16 -3.42
C PRO A 779 -7.75 18.99 -4.69
N VAL A 780 -6.91 20.04 -4.65
CA VAL A 780 -6.51 20.82 -5.83
C VAL A 780 -5.29 20.17 -6.47
N TYR A 781 -5.38 19.81 -7.73
CA TYR A 781 -4.34 19.06 -8.46
C TYR A 781 -3.60 19.88 -9.52
N GLU A 782 -4.17 21.01 -9.92
CA GLU A 782 -3.58 21.82 -10.97
C GLU A 782 -2.50 22.75 -10.40
N GLU A 783 -1.36 22.79 -11.08
CA GLU A 783 -0.26 23.67 -10.68
C GLU A 783 -0.71 25.14 -10.68
N ASN A 784 -0.32 25.85 -9.62
CA ASN A 784 -0.67 27.27 -9.42
C ASN A 784 -2.18 27.57 -9.29
N SER A 785 -3.04 26.53 -9.22
CA SER A 785 -4.48 26.73 -9.04
C SER A 785 -4.85 27.00 -7.58
N THR A 786 -5.81 27.90 -7.38
CA THR A 786 -6.54 28.14 -6.13
C THR A 786 -7.99 27.75 -6.27
N SER A 787 -8.35 26.91 -7.22
CA SER A 787 -9.69 26.40 -7.42
C SER A 787 -9.69 24.91 -7.76
N VAL A 788 -10.79 24.23 -7.44
CA VAL A 788 -11.01 22.83 -7.82
C VAL A 788 -12.47 22.61 -8.16
N SER A 789 -12.72 21.91 -9.25
CA SER A 789 -14.04 21.36 -9.56
C SER A 789 -14.18 20.01 -8.88
N ALA A 790 -15.13 19.89 -7.96
CA ALA A 790 -15.37 18.69 -7.19
C ALA A 790 -16.84 18.25 -7.34
N TYR A 791 -17.06 16.94 -7.40
CA TYR A 791 -18.39 16.37 -7.46
C TYR A 791 -18.99 16.30 -6.04
N LEU A 792 -20.16 16.88 -5.84
CA LEU A 792 -20.93 16.73 -4.62
C LEU A 792 -22.16 15.84 -4.90
N PRO A 793 -22.13 14.58 -4.48
CA PRO A 793 -23.26 13.67 -4.58
C PRO A 793 -24.54 14.25 -3.97
N ASN A 794 -25.70 13.70 -4.34
CA ASN A 794 -26.99 14.14 -3.80
C ASN A 794 -27.15 13.69 -2.34
N ASP A 795 -26.51 14.44 -1.43
CA ASP A 795 -26.50 14.19 0.01
C ASP A 795 -26.31 15.51 0.80
N ARG A 796 -26.41 15.45 2.13
CA ARG A 796 -26.08 16.55 3.02
C ARG A 796 -24.63 16.47 3.42
N PHE A 797 -23.94 17.59 3.38
CA PHE A 797 -22.56 17.78 3.86
C PHE A 797 -22.46 18.97 4.79
N TYR A 798 -21.32 19.05 5.49
CA TYR A 798 -20.96 20.19 6.34
C TYR A 798 -19.49 20.51 6.12
N GLU A 799 -19.18 21.77 5.79
CA GLU A 799 -17.77 22.21 5.69
C GLU A 799 -17.04 21.97 7.02
N LEU A 800 -15.90 21.29 7.00
CA LEU A 800 -15.22 20.91 8.24
C LEU A 800 -14.65 22.12 9.02
N ASP A 801 -14.33 23.23 8.33
CA ASP A 801 -13.77 24.43 8.93
C ASP A 801 -14.83 25.29 9.63
N THR A 802 -16.00 25.44 8.99
CA THR A 802 -17.04 26.40 9.39
C THR A 802 -18.25 25.74 10.01
N TRP A 803 -18.39 24.42 9.82
CA TRP A 803 -19.59 23.61 10.12
C TRP A 803 -20.85 24.05 9.36
N THR A 804 -20.66 24.83 8.29
CA THR A 804 -21.76 25.32 7.45
C THR A 804 -22.36 24.15 6.67
N PRO A 805 -23.71 23.96 6.69
CA PRO A 805 -24.35 22.93 5.91
C PRO A 805 -24.28 23.22 4.41
N VAL A 806 -23.97 22.20 3.62
CA VAL A 806 -23.90 22.21 2.16
C VAL A 806 -24.76 21.09 1.62
N ASP A 807 -25.74 21.42 0.78
CA ASP A 807 -26.55 20.41 0.08
C ASP A 807 -25.92 20.07 -1.28
N GLY A 808 -25.37 18.86 -1.38
CA GLY A 808 -24.99 18.28 -2.65
C GLY A 808 -26.22 17.92 -3.48
N ASN A 809 -26.16 18.12 -4.79
CA ASN A 809 -27.28 17.88 -5.71
C ASN A 809 -26.92 16.91 -6.85
N GLY A 810 -25.86 16.12 -6.69
CA GLY A 810 -25.35 15.24 -7.74
C GLY A 810 -24.76 16.04 -8.91
N THR A 811 -23.99 17.09 -8.60
CA THR A 811 -23.41 18.01 -9.58
C THR A 811 -21.98 18.38 -9.25
N TRP A 812 -21.24 18.81 -10.26
CA TRP A 812 -19.93 19.40 -10.10
C TRP A 812 -20.06 20.83 -9.55
N VAL A 813 -19.30 21.12 -8.50
CA VAL A 813 -19.22 22.42 -7.81
C VAL A 813 -17.79 22.94 -7.94
N ASN A 814 -17.65 24.22 -8.28
CA ASN A 814 -16.35 24.84 -8.36
C ASN A 814 -16.04 25.58 -7.06
N PHE A 815 -15.09 25.09 -6.28
CA PHE A 815 -14.55 25.76 -5.11
C PHE A 815 -13.45 26.71 -5.57
N THR A 816 -13.62 28.01 -5.31
CA THR A 816 -12.65 29.07 -5.62
C THR A 816 -11.99 29.58 -4.35
N ASP A 817 -10.86 30.30 -4.52
CA ASP A 817 -10.13 30.92 -3.42
C ASP A 817 -9.65 29.92 -2.36
N VAL A 818 -9.31 28.69 -2.80
CA VAL A 818 -8.73 27.64 -1.97
C VAL A 818 -7.24 27.91 -1.77
N PRO A 819 -6.78 28.37 -0.58
CA PRO A 819 -5.38 28.65 -0.32
C PRO A 819 -4.52 27.41 -0.50
N PHE A 820 -3.22 27.57 -0.79
CA PHE A 820 -2.31 26.43 -1.01
C PHE A 820 -2.11 25.54 0.23
N ASP A 821 -2.39 26.05 1.41
CA ASP A 821 -2.31 25.35 2.70
C ASP A 821 -3.63 24.64 3.09
N THR A 822 -4.60 24.59 2.18
CA THR A 822 -5.95 24.10 2.48
C THR A 822 -6.39 23.05 1.44
N VAL A 823 -7.12 22.06 1.90
CA VAL A 823 -7.90 21.13 1.08
C VAL A 823 -9.38 21.26 1.48
N PRO A 824 -10.32 21.38 0.53
CA PRO A 824 -11.75 21.34 0.86
C PRO A 824 -12.15 20.01 1.48
N LEU A 825 -12.70 20.08 2.70
CA LEU A 825 -13.13 18.93 3.50
C LEU A 825 -14.62 19.09 3.84
N HIS A 826 -15.40 18.05 3.59
CA HIS A 826 -16.83 18.05 3.87
C HIS A 826 -17.20 16.83 4.71
N LEU A 827 -17.63 17.05 5.96
CA LEU A 827 -18.22 16.01 6.79
C LEU A 827 -19.56 15.59 6.19
N ARG A 828 -19.78 14.31 5.93
CA ARG A 828 -21.04 13.80 5.40
C ARG A 828 -22.12 13.85 6.47
N GLY A 829 -23.34 14.19 6.08
CA GLY A 829 -24.53 14.07 6.92
C GLY A 829 -24.81 12.62 7.30
N GLY A 830 -25.39 12.41 8.46
CA GLY A 830 -25.62 11.10 9.04
C GLY A 830 -24.46 10.57 9.89
N VAL A 831 -23.49 11.40 10.23
CA VAL A 831 -22.28 11.03 11.00
C VAL A 831 -22.27 11.72 12.37
N VAL A 832 -21.92 10.99 13.42
CA VAL A 832 -21.45 11.54 14.70
C VAL A 832 -19.95 11.33 14.78
N LEU A 833 -19.18 12.42 14.68
CA LEU A 833 -17.72 12.39 14.58
C LEU A 833 -17.08 12.73 15.93
N PRO A 834 -16.42 11.76 16.60
CA PRO A 834 -15.59 12.08 17.76
C PRO A 834 -14.26 12.68 17.30
N MET A 835 -13.88 13.81 17.87
CA MET A 835 -12.60 14.44 17.60
C MET A 835 -11.99 15.00 18.89
N ARG A 836 -10.66 15.03 18.99
CA ARG A 836 -10.00 15.67 20.12
C ARG A 836 -10.28 17.18 20.12
N SER A 837 -10.50 17.74 21.30
CA SER A 837 -10.77 19.17 21.46
C SER A 837 -9.59 20.04 21.05
N GLN A 838 -8.37 19.52 21.17
CA GLN A 838 -7.10 20.17 20.83
C GLN A 838 -6.14 19.13 20.20
N SER A 839 -5.31 19.59 19.30
CA SER A 839 -4.20 18.81 18.74
C SER A 839 -3.02 18.72 19.73
N ALA A 840 -1.99 17.95 19.34
CA ALA A 840 -0.72 17.84 20.05
C ALA A 840 0.41 17.53 19.06
N ASN A 841 1.66 17.66 19.49
CA ASN A 841 2.82 17.37 18.63
C ASN A 841 3.15 15.88 18.55
N VAL A 842 2.68 15.08 19.52
CA VAL A 842 2.85 13.63 19.58
C VAL A 842 1.57 12.97 20.10
N THR A 843 1.36 11.71 19.72
CA THR A 843 0.14 10.97 20.03
C THR A 843 -0.04 10.70 21.53
N LYS A 844 1.04 10.50 22.26
CA LYS A 844 0.98 10.31 23.74
C LYS A 844 0.33 11.50 24.45
N VAL A 845 0.69 12.72 24.05
CA VAL A 845 0.07 13.95 24.58
C VAL A 845 -1.34 14.13 24.04
N LEU A 846 -1.58 13.81 22.76
CA LEU A 846 -2.90 13.89 22.15
C LEU A 846 -3.94 13.05 22.92
N ARG A 847 -3.58 11.85 23.32
CA ARG A 847 -4.47 10.91 24.03
C ARG A 847 -4.91 11.40 25.42
N THR A 848 -4.29 12.44 25.96
CA THR A 848 -4.74 13.11 27.20
C THR A 848 -5.76 14.23 26.97
N ARG A 849 -6.04 14.59 25.70
CA ARG A 849 -6.99 15.66 25.37
C ARG A 849 -8.42 15.17 25.42
N ASP A 850 -9.34 16.01 25.89
CA ASP A 850 -10.77 15.72 25.88
C ASP A 850 -11.36 15.66 24.48
N PHE A 851 -12.55 15.10 24.37
CA PHE A 851 -13.28 14.98 23.12
C PHE A 851 -14.30 16.10 22.91
N THR A 852 -14.50 16.44 21.64
CA THR A 852 -15.67 17.11 21.09
C THR A 852 -16.42 16.11 20.22
N LEU A 853 -17.72 15.90 20.45
CA LEU A 853 -18.58 15.15 19.55
C LEU A 853 -19.22 16.13 18.56
N VAL A 854 -19.13 15.82 17.27
CA VAL A 854 -19.77 16.59 16.21
C VAL A 854 -20.92 15.76 15.65
N VAL A 855 -22.13 16.17 15.93
CA VAL A 855 -23.35 15.54 15.41
C VAL A 855 -23.72 16.25 14.11
N ALA A 856 -23.60 15.57 13.00
CA ALA A 856 -23.90 16.04 11.65
C ALA A 856 -25.11 15.28 11.11
N PRO A 857 -26.36 15.78 11.32
CA PRO A 857 -27.56 15.11 10.87
C PRO A 857 -27.59 14.90 9.36
N ALA A 858 -28.11 13.76 8.92
CA ALA A 858 -28.38 13.50 7.51
C ALA A 858 -29.40 14.49 6.94
N ARG A 859 -29.58 14.51 5.61
CA ARG A 859 -30.72 15.18 5.00
C ARG A 859 -32.02 14.58 5.57
N PRO A 860 -32.94 15.41 6.09
CA PRO A 860 -34.15 14.85 6.66
C PRO A 860 -34.99 14.10 5.62
N ALA A 861 -35.56 12.98 6.04
CA ALA A 861 -36.51 12.25 5.24
C ALA A 861 -37.75 13.11 4.97
N ARG A 862 -38.55 12.76 3.96
CA ARG A 862 -39.80 13.48 3.64
C ARG A 862 -40.70 13.53 4.88
N ASN A 863 -41.08 14.73 5.33
CA ASN A 863 -41.86 15.03 6.55
C ASN A 863 -41.08 14.92 7.90
N ALA A 864 -39.78 14.69 7.89
CA ALA A 864 -38.95 14.81 9.09
C ALA A 864 -38.38 16.22 9.22
N THR A 865 -38.17 16.68 10.44
CA THR A 865 -37.57 18.00 10.72
C THR A 865 -36.02 17.95 10.71
N GLU A 866 -35.45 16.83 11.12
CA GLU A 866 -34.02 16.57 11.13
C GLU A 866 -33.77 15.12 10.71
N GLY A 867 -32.56 14.85 10.20
CA GLY A 867 -32.10 13.51 9.90
C GLY A 867 -31.36 12.87 11.07
N ASP A 868 -31.18 11.58 10.99
CA ASP A 868 -30.43 10.79 11.97
C ASP A 868 -28.92 10.91 11.74
N ALA A 869 -28.10 10.53 12.76
CA ALA A 869 -26.65 10.37 12.62
C ALA A 869 -26.13 9.26 13.54
N GLN A 870 -25.06 8.62 13.12
CA GLN A 870 -24.42 7.53 13.86
C GLN A 870 -22.89 7.69 13.85
N GLY A 871 -22.20 7.09 14.83
CA GLY A 871 -20.76 7.05 14.91
C GLY A 871 -20.27 6.10 15.98
N GLU A 872 -18.98 5.85 15.98
CA GLU A 872 -18.33 4.95 16.93
C GLU A 872 -17.03 5.54 17.44
N LEU A 873 -16.58 5.09 18.61
CA LEU A 873 -15.27 5.39 19.16
C LEU A 873 -14.71 4.16 19.86
N TYR A 874 -13.62 3.62 19.31
CA TYR A 874 -12.85 2.56 19.95
C TYR A 874 -11.70 3.14 20.76
N LEU A 875 -11.51 2.62 21.98
CA LEU A 875 -10.44 3.03 22.89
C LEU A 875 -9.77 1.80 23.50
N ASP A 876 -8.45 1.80 23.50
CA ASP A 876 -7.55 0.86 24.18
C ASP A 876 -6.28 1.63 24.64
N ASP A 877 -5.20 0.93 25.02
CA ASP A 877 -3.94 1.56 25.38
C ASP A 877 -3.13 2.07 24.16
N GLY A 878 -3.52 1.70 22.95
CA GLY A 878 -2.88 2.12 21.69
C GLY A 878 -1.65 1.31 21.27
N GLU A 879 -1.15 0.40 22.09
CA GLU A 879 0.10 -0.31 21.87
C GLU A 879 0.01 -1.83 22.03
N SER A 880 -0.79 -2.32 22.99
CA SER A 880 -0.87 -3.75 23.31
C SER A 880 -1.54 -4.52 22.17
N LEU A 881 -0.93 -5.67 21.81
CA LEU A 881 -1.49 -6.56 20.79
C LEU A 881 -2.84 -7.12 21.26
N GLU A 882 -2.93 -7.49 22.53
CA GLU A 882 -4.16 -7.93 23.19
C GLU A 882 -4.43 -7.01 24.39
N PRO A 883 -5.11 -5.87 24.18
CA PRO A 883 -5.36 -4.94 25.28
C PRO A 883 -6.32 -5.53 26.31
N SER A 884 -5.93 -5.46 27.57
CA SER A 884 -6.73 -5.98 28.69
C SER A 884 -8.02 -5.19 28.93
N GLU A 885 -8.01 -3.91 28.59
CA GLU A 885 -9.13 -3.00 28.76
C GLU A 885 -9.44 -2.33 27.42
N THR A 886 -10.69 -2.42 26.98
CA THR A 886 -11.15 -1.77 25.75
C THR A 886 -12.54 -1.17 25.94
N SER A 887 -12.81 -0.09 25.23
CA SER A 887 -14.15 0.48 25.09
C SER A 887 -14.52 0.59 23.60
N LEU A 888 -15.79 0.33 23.31
CA LEU A 888 -16.40 0.66 22.01
C LEU A 888 -17.70 1.40 22.32
N LEU A 889 -17.68 2.70 22.11
CA LEU A 889 -18.82 3.59 22.29
C LEU A 889 -19.55 3.75 20.97
N ASN A 890 -20.87 3.58 21.01
CA ASN A 890 -21.76 3.86 19.91
C ASN A 890 -22.49 5.18 20.15
N PHE A 891 -22.53 6.01 19.15
CA PHE A 891 -23.23 7.29 19.13
C PHE A 891 -24.42 7.19 18.17
N THR A 892 -25.64 7.45 18.68
CA THR A 892 -26.85 7.44 17.88
C THR A 892 -27.64 8.72 18.11
N TYR A 893 -27.81 9.52 17.04
CA TYR A 893 -28.68 10.69 17.08
C TYR A 893 -29.97 10.39 16.32
N ASN A 894 -31.11 10.47 17.05
CA ASN A 894 -32.42 10.39 16.47
C ASN A 894 -32.92 11.82 16.19
N GLY A 895 -33.03 12.19 14.90
CA GLY A 895 -33.42 13.53 14.49
C GLY A 895 -34.87 13.89 14.80
N ALA A 896 -35.79 12.91 14.83
CA ALA A 896 -37.19 13.14 15.19
C ALA A 896 -37.37 13.50 16.68
N GLU A 897 -36.58 12.85 17.54
CA GLU A 897 -36.57 13.11 19.00
C GLU A 897 -35.55 14.20 19.39
N ARG A 898 -34.66 14.57 18.47
CA ARG A 898 -33.48 15.42 18.72
C ARG A 898 -32.66 14.90 19.89
N ARG A 899 -32.45 13.60 19.95
CA ARG A 899 -31.81 12.89 21.05
C ARG A 899 -30.53 12.23 20.57
N LEU A 900 -29.42 12.60 21.16
CA LEU A 900 -28.14 11.88 21.08
C LEU A 900 -28.07 10.89 22.22
N SER A 901 -27.89 9.60 21.92
CA SER A 901 -27.63 8.54 22.88
C SER A 901 -26.21 8.00 22.71
N VAL A 902 -25.56 7.71 23.83
CA VAL A 902 -24.24 7.07 23.89
C VAL A 902 -24.34 5.81 24.69
N ASP A 903 -24.09 4.68 24.07
CA ASP A 903 -24.09 3.34 24.67
C ASP A 903 -22.86 2.55 24.22
N GLY A 904 -22.77 1.26 24.58
CA GLY A 904 -21.67 0.38 24.13
C GLY A 904 -20.97 -0.36 25.26
N LYS A 905 -19.74 -0.74 25.00
CA LYS A 905 -18.82 -1.38 25.96
C LYS A 905 -17.92 -0.31 26.61
N PHE A 906 -17.89 -0.26 27.92
CA PHE A 906 -17.14 0.72 28.71
C PHE A 906 -16.11 0.03 29.61
N GLY A 907 -15.04 -0.50 29.02
CA GLY A 907 -14.01 -1.26 29.77
C GLY A 907 -12.66 -0.57 29.89
N TYR A 908 -12.38 0.42 29.04
CA TYR A 908 -11.12 1.19 29.07
C TYR A 908 -11.22 2.32 30.09
N SER A 909 -10.35 2.31 31.08
CA SER A 909 -10.30 3.33 32.14
C SER A 909 -9.52 4.57 31.65
N THR A 910 -10.14 5.74 31.70
CA THR A 910 -9.52 7.02 31.31
C THR A 910 -10.11 8.21 32.02
N ASP A 911 -9.28 9.21 32.31
CA ASP A 911 -9.72 10.51 32.84
C ASP A 911 -10.22 11.48 31.77
N VAL A 912 -10.06 11.14 30.51
CA VAL A 912 -10.51 11.93 29.37
C VAL A 912 -12.03 12.00 29.33
N LYS A 913 -12.59 13.15 28.99
CA LYS A 913 -14.02 13.46 28.99
C LYS A 913 -14.50 13.88 27.60
N ILE A 914 -15.81 13.84 27.41
CA ILE A 914 -16.48 14.61 26.37
C ILE A 914 -16.72 16.00 26.95
N ALA A 915 -15.92 16.98 26.53
CA ALA A 915 -15.97 18.36 27.02
C ALA A 915 -16.97 19.21 26.24
N ARG A 916 -17.30 18.82 25.01
CA ARG A 916 -18.14 19.60 24.10
C ARG A 916 -18.95 18.67 23.17
N ILE A 917 -20.19 19.11 22.84
CA ILE A 917 -21.01 18.53 21.78
C ILE A 917 -21.45 19.66 20.85
N LEU A 918 -21.27 19.44 19.54
CA LEU A 918 -21.76 20.31 18.46
C LEU A 918 -22.91 19.61 17.74
N PHE A 919 -24.06 20.26 17.65
CA PHE A 919 -25.17 19.82 16.80
C PHE A 919 -25.23 20.76 15.59
N LEU A 920 -24.97 20.22 14.42
CA LEU A 920 -24.92 20.97 13.16
C LEU A 920 -26.29 21.07 12.51
N GLY A 921 -26.47 22.07 11.62
CA GLY A 921 -27.69 22.25 10.84
C GLY A 921 -28.92 22.64 11.65
N GLN A 922 -28.72 23.20 12.86
CA GLN A 922 -29.82 23.62 13.72
C GLN A 922 -30.44 24.94 13.23
N ASP A 923 -31.74 25.10 13.45
CA ASP A 923 -32.50 26.29 13.05
C ASP A 923 -32.66 27.33 14.17
N ALA A 924 -32.43 26.93 15.44
CA ALA A 924 -32.54 27.79 16.61
C ALA A 924 -31.67 27.31 17.78
N SER A 925 -31.50 28.22 18.77
CA SER A 925 -30.94 27.85 20.07
C SER A 925 -31.97 26.98 20.83
N ARG A 926 -31.47 25.94 21.51
CA ARG A 926 -32.28 24.98 22.26
C ARG A 926 -31.70 24.72 23.64
N GLN A 927 -32.54 24.29 24.56
CA GLN A 927 -32.08 23.78 25.87
C GLN A 927 -31.66 22.31 25.72
N ALA A 928 -30.72 21.86 26.55
CA ALA A 928 -30.25 20.49 26.57
C ALA A 928 -30.61 19.80 27.88
N ASN A 929 -31.26 18.67 27.81
CA ASN A 929 -31.58 17.80 28.93
C ASN A 929 -30.69 16.56 28.92
N PHE A 930 -29.98 16.30 30.01
CA PHE A 930 -29.04 15.17 30.16
C PHE A 930 -29.66 14.09 31.02
N GLU A 931 -29.51 12.83 30.60
CA GLU A 931 -29.89 11.63 31.32
C GLU A 931 -28.70 10.65 31.40
N GLY A 932 -28.63 9.86 32.47
CA GLY A 932 -27.53 8.89 32.73
C GLY A 932 -26.32 9.54 33.40
N GLN A 933 -25.89 10.71 32.95
CA GLN A 933 -24.84 11.53 33.59
C GLN A 933 -25.37 12.94 33.79
N SER A 934 -25.03 13.56 34.92
CA SER A 934 -25.48 14.92 35.27
C SER A 934 -24.47 15.95 34.82
N VAL A 935 -24.95 17.03 34.19
CA VAL A 935 -24.17 18.23 33.86
C VAL A 935 -24.77 19.41 34.60
N ALA A 936 -24.02 20.05 35.50
CA ALA A 936 -24.58 21.03 36.42
C ALA A 936 -25.04 22.33 35.70
N SER A 937 -24.32 22.81 34.69
CA SER A 937 -24.64 24.04 33.97
C SER A 937 -23.90 24.07 32.63
N PRO A 938 -24.42 23.45 31.58
CA PRO A 938 -23.79 23.51 30.29
C PRO A 938 -23.80 24.94 29.72
N ASN A 939 -22.68 25.38 29.15
CA ASN A 939 -22.68 26.61 28.38
C ASN A 939 -23.25 26.33 27.00
N VAL A 940 -24.38 26.94 26.67
CA VAL A 940 -25.09 26.80 25.40
C VAL A 940 -24.84 28.02 24.53
N THR A 941 -24.32 27.80 23.33
CA THR A 941 -24.15 28.85 22.30
C THR A 941 -24.74 28.42 20.98
N PHE A 942 -25.28 29.35 20.22
CA PHE A 942 -25.83 29.11 18.90
C PHE A 942 -25.31 30.14 17.90
N ALA A 943 -24.66 29.69 16.84
CA ALA A 943 -24.15 30.53 15.77
C ALA A 943 -23.98 29.69 14.49
N ASN A 944 -24.19 30.29 13.33
CA ASN A 944 -23.97 29.65 12.02
C ASN A 944 -24.64 28.27 11.89
N SER A 945 -25.90 28.18 12.31
CA SER A 945 -26.65 26.90 12.32
C SER A 945 -26.01 25.78 13.14
N THR A 946 -25.17 26.14 14.12
CA THR A 946 -24.51 25.19 15.03
C THR A 946 -24.90 25.51 16.47
N LEU A 947 -25.47 24.51 17.15
CA LEU A 947 -25.70 24.55 18.58
C LEU A 947 -24.50 23.89 19.27
N SER A 948 -23.83 24.60 20.15
CA SER A 948 -22.68 24.12 20.90
C SER A 948 -23.00 24.03 22.40
N LEU A 949 -22.84 22.86 22.96
CA LEU A 949 -22.86 22.59 24.37
C LEU A 949 -21.42 22.39 24.87
N SER A 950 -20.96 23.20 25.82
CA SER A 950 -19.59 23.08 26.34
C SER A 950 -19.54 23.12 27.88
N GLY A 951 -18.39 22.79 28.48
CA GLY A 951 -18.24 22.63 29.91
C GLY A 951 -18.93 21.37 30.46
N LEU A 952 -19.02 20.30 29.63
CA LEU A 952 -19.84 19.15 29.94
C LEU A 952 -19.19 18.18 30.92
N GLY A 953 -17.91 17.84 30.73
CA GLY A 953 -17.19 16.88 31.60
C GLY A 953 -17.78 15.46 31.63
N LEU A 954 -18.46 15.03 30.55
CA LEU A 954 -19.11 13.71 30.48
C LEU A 954 -18.06 12.59 30.40
N SER A 955 -18.25 11.55 31.22
CA SER A 955 -17.35 10.41 31.29
C SER A 955 -17.50 9.50 30.09
N LEU A 956 -16.38 8.93 29.62
CA LEU A 956 -16.36 7.86 28.63
C LEU A 956 -16.58 6.45 29.23
N GLY A 957 -16.77 6.37 30.56
CA GLY A 957 -16.92 5.10 31.29
C GLY A 957 -18.37 4.66 31.52
N SER A 958 -19.35 5.41 31.01
CA SER A 958 -20.79 5.03 31.14
C SER A 958 -21.64 5.73 30.10
N GLY A 959 -22.76 5.12 29.75
CA GLY A 959 -23.73 5.68 28.80
C GLY A 959 -24.42 6.95 29.33
N PHE A 960 -24.90 7.76 28.38
CA PHE A 960 -25.73 8.94 28.65
C PHE A 960 -26.58 9.29 27.42
N SER A 961 -27.53 10.20 27.62
CA SER A 961 -28.21 10.83 26.49
C SER A 961 -28.39 12.33 26.68
N VAL A 962 -28.57 13.03 25.57
CA VAL A 962 -28.81 14.48 25.49
C VAL A 962 -29.99 14.73 24.57
N THR A 963 -31.05 15.31 25.08
CA THR A 963 -32.24 15.70 24.30
C THR A 963 -32.32 17.23 24.18
N LEU A 964 -32.51 17.73 22.95
CA LEU A 964 -32.68 19.14 22.65
C LEU A 964 -34.18 19.49 22.65
N SER A 965 -34.58 20.49 23.46
CA SER A 965 -35.98 20.94 23.63
C SER A 965 -36.16 22.38 23.20
#